data_f64ab60307b2e1cf78f3ac75c40f0620
#
_entry.id   f64ab60307b2e1cf78f3ac75c40f0620
#
_cell.length_a   1.000
_cell.length_b   1.000
_cell.length_c   1.000
_cell.angle_alpha   90.00
_cell.angle_beta   90.00
_cell.angle_gamma   90.00
#
_symmetry.space_group_name_H-M   'P 1'
#
loop_
_entity.id
_entity.type
_entity.pdbx_description
1 polymer ?
#
loop_
_entity_poly.entity_id
_entity_poly.type
_entity_poly.pdbx_seq_one_letter_code
_entity_poly.pdbx_strand_id
1 'polypeptide(L)'
;LGHGNAMAQSFNHTILPLCTEEEARAQIVWGMKDFSLRFGREAEGMWLPETGINPMVIDLLSEYGLKFVILSPWQCKSVEDENGDMVELNGKSAPYGMPFILTGEKGATISAFFYHPSLAEGISFGHLLQDADNLYARLLTIKDEDKQDLIQTATDGEIYGHHEPYGDMALAALIKKVQERTDFKLTNYATYLDKHPATLHAQLHEGEDGKGTSWSCVHGVSRWYKDCGCHTGGDDSWNQKWRTPLRLAFDNLGKKIDSCMHREVKRIFSDKLEAQHLVEQFGPVISNLMTMDDFLNGIGEQYPFDQDERTNLATLLLGMQYRHFSYTSCGWFFNDLAGLEPRQNIVYALMAVDLYKRFCKEDNLLQSLLDDLKLAKSNRKQDGDGEDLALEALDILPGEVEATLYFVLNRRIALKEDHKETYGVFKLEKFGLKDEKTQILEISNLFSLVRYQCTALDPAPGKSELTYTLTLRDMRSGEVQSNFIDTEDIPPRMRDELFKLIDNGICRLESPEVKRIAREIHHYAALAKATPYLPMGSLYQENIGSCLRAMKSLFKYGSLPMWDEFKESFITLIGFYVKYTRPTDRDIIQRLFDTEMTYLAEKIQAYGLYDKNIRFILEFLQIVRDHAFQPDLSQIQNAVYPFLSGEKKPHKDTDIELINALGKSLNFDIFIG
;
A
#
# COMPACT_ATOMS: atom_id res chain seq x y z
N LEU A 1 -0.81 37.42 -13.64
CA LEU A 1 -0.31 37.15 -14.99
C LEU A 1 -1.28 36.34 -15.85
N GLY A 2 -2.38 35.79 -15.30
CA GLY A 2 -3.39 35.00 -16.02
C GLY A 2 -3.07 33.51 -16.20
N HIS A 3 -1.83 33.11 -15.93
CA HIS A 3 -1.34 31.72 -16.04
C HIS A 3 -0.88 31.16 -14.71
N GLY A 4 -1.10 29.88 -14.48
CA GLY A 4 -0.64 29.16 -13.30
C GLY A 4 0.62 28.32 -13.59
N ASN A 5 1.31 27.92 -12.51
CA ASN A 5 2.54 27.11 -12.62
C ASN A 5 2.25 25.60 -12.69
N ALA A 6 1.06 25.15 -12.26
CA ALA A 6 0.68 23.75 -12.35
C ALA A 6 0.26 23.37 -13.76
N MET A 7 0.57 22.13 -14.18
CA MET A 7 0.17 21.49 -15.43
C MET A 7 -0.72 20.30 -15.14
N ALA A 8 -1.59 19.92 -16.06
CA ALA A 8 -2.28 18.64 -16.00
C ALA A 8 -1.30 17.50 -16.31
N GLN A 9 -1.69 16.28 -15.99
CA GLN A 9 -1.02 15.08 -16.47
C GLN A 9 -2.07 14.03 -16.88
N SER A 10 -1.67 13.06 -17.70
CA SER A 10 -2.47 11.87 -17.95
C SER A 10 -2.75 11.14 -16.63
N PHE A 11 -3.98 10.71 -16.40
CA PHE A 11 -4.50 10.44 -15.05
C PHE A 11 -3.70 9.42 -14.24
N ASN A 12 -3.53 8.17 -14.74
CA ASN A 12 -2.87 7.11 -13.98
C ASN A 12 -1.51 6.70 -14.54
N HIS A 13 -0.78 7.61 -15.14
CA HIS A 13 0.58 7.40 -15.65
C HIS A 13 0.68 6.28 -16.70
N THR A 14 -0.30 6.19 -17.60
CA THR A 14 -0.30 5.24 -18.72
C THR A 14 0.50 5.81 -19.90
N ILE A 15 1.23 4.96 -20.63
CA ILE A 15 1.97 5.37 -21.84
C ILE A 15 1.00 5.57 -22.99
N LEU A 16 0.58 6.81 -23.21
CA LEU A 16 -0.47 7.18 -24.15
C LEU A 16 -0.25 6.66 -25.58
N PRO A 17 0.99 6.66 -26.13
CA PRO A 17 1.23 6.09 -27.46
C PRO A 17 0.91 4.61 -27.63
N LEU A 18 0.80 3.85 -26.52
CA LEU A 18 0.46 2.43 -26.51
C LEU A 18 -1.00 2.15 -26.21
N CYS A 19 -1.80 3.19 -26.00
CA CYS A 19 -3.24 3.12 -25.80
C CYS A 19 -3.98 3.07 -27.14
N THR A 20 -5.19 2.52 -27.14
CA THR A 20 -6.17 2.85 -28.19
C THR A 20 -6.56 4.34 -28.11
N GLU A 21 -7.15 4.87 -29.15
CA GLU A 21 -7.61 6.28 -29.14
C GLU A 21 -8.62 6.51 -28.00
N GLU A 22 -9.55 5.59 -27.74
CA GLU A 22 -10.52 5.66 -26.65
C GLU A 22 -9.86 5.67 -25.26
N GLU A 23 -8.89 4.79 -25.04
CA GLU A 23 -8.12 4.76 -23.79
C GLU A 23 -7.35 6.06 -23.55
N ALA A 24 -6.66 6.55 -24.59
CA ALA A 24 -5.90 7.79 -24.49
C ALA A 24 -6.80 8.99 -24.20
N ARG A 25 -7.98 9.06 -24.84
CA ARG A 25 -9.00 10.08 -24.56
C ARG A 25 -9.44 10.06 -23.11
N ALA A 26 -9.79 8.89 -22.58
CA ALA A 26 -10.21 8.76 -21.18
C ALA A 26 -9.11 9.26 -20.22
N GLN A 27 -7.87 8.88 -20.43
CA GLN A 27 -6.72 9.28 -19.62
C GLN A 27 -6.46 10.80 -19.65
N ILE A 28 -6.58 11.42 -20.83
CA ILE A 28 -6.40 12.86 -21.00
C ILE A 28 -7.55 13.61 -20.32
N VAL A 29 -8.80 13.22 -20.60
CA VAL A 29 -9.99 13.88 -20.05
C VAL A 29 -10.03 13.77 -18.53
N TRP A 30 -9.74 12.59 -17.95
CA TRP A 30 -9.67 12.42 -16.52
C TRP A 30 -8.60 13.32 -15.87
N GLY A 31 -7.42 13.39 -16.47
CA GLY A 31 -6.35 14.27 -16.00
C GLY A 31 -6.71 15.74 -16.07
N MET A 32 -7.39 16.18 -17.14
CA MET A 32 -7.86 17.55 -17.27
C MET A 32 -8.97 17.88 -16.28
N LYS A 33 -9.92 16.96 -16.05
CA LYS A 33 -11.00 17.13 -15.07
C LYS A 33 -10.47 17.20 -13.64
N ASP A 34 -9.56 16.30 -13.27
CA ASP A 34 -8.88 16.34 -11.97
C ASP A 34 -8.16 17.68 -11.77
N PHE A 35 -7.43 18.14 -12.79
CA PHE A 35 -6.75 19.42 -12.76
C PHE A 35 -7.71 20.61 -12.58
N SER A 36 -8.77 20.69 -13.41
CA SER A 36 -9.70 21.82 -13.37
C SER A 36 -10.45 21.90 -12.03
N LEU A 37 -10.83 20.75 -11.46
CA LEU A 37 -11.50 20.68 -10.16
C LEU A 37 -10.57 21.07 -8.99
N ARG A 38 -9.28 20.73 -9.05
CA ARG A 38 -8.33 21.07 -7.99
C ARG A 38 -7.81 22.49 -8.07
N PHE A 39 -7.56 23.00 -9.27
CA PHE A 39 -6.95 24.31 -9.48
C PHE A 39 -7.94 25.42 -9.86
N GLY A 40 -9.21 25.09 -10.10
CA GLY A 40 -10.26 26.06 -10.46
C GLY A 40 -10.03 26.77 -11.80
N ARG A 41 -9.27 26.16 -12.72
CA ARG A 41 -8.97 26.67 -14.06
C ARG A 41 -8.71 25.53 -15.03
N GLU A 42 -8.84 25.78 -16.32
CA GLU A 42 -8.47 24.81 -17.35
C GLU A 42 -6.96 24.65 -17.46
N ALA A 43 -6.52 23.45 -17.86
CA ALA A 43 -5.11 23.15 -18.10
C ALA A 43 -4.65 23.76 -19.43
N GLU A 44 -3.48 24.35 -19.46
CA GLU A 44 -2.87 24.90 -20.67
C GLU A 44 -1.82 23.96 -21.28
N GLY A 45 -1.17 23.15 -20.44
CA GLY A 45 -0.22 22.12 -20.83
C GLY A 45 -0.43 20.84 -20.08
N MET A 46 0.11 19.75 -20.60
CA MET A 46 0.05 18.44 -20.00
C MET A 46 1.44 17.81 -19.90
N TRP A 47 1.76 17.27 -18.73
CA TRP A 47 2.87 16.35 -18.58
C TRP A 47 2.44 14.97 -19.08
N LEU A 48 3.19 14.45 -20.02
CA LEU A 48 2.97 13.11 -20.55
C LEU A 48 3.80 12.09 -19.75
N PRO A 49 3.22 10.98 -19.30
CA PRO A 49 3.97 9.91 -18.65
C PRO A 49 5.18 9.50 -19.46
N GLU A 50 6.36 9.53 -18.85
CA GLU A 50 7.65 9.24 -19.51
C GLU A 50 7.93 10.12 -20.75
N THR A 51 7.31 11.28 -20.86
CA THR A 51 7.26 12.11 -22.06
C THR A 51 6.81 11.35 -23.32
N GLY A 52 6.03 10.29 -23.12
CA GLY A 52 5.56 9.38 -24.16
C GLY A 52 4.64 10.06 -25.16
N ILE A 53 5.05 10.13 -26.43
CA ILE A 53 4.29 10.86 -27.46
C ILE A 53 4.41 10.18 -28.84
N ASN A 54 3.33 10.27 -29.59
CA ASN A 54 3.23 9.94 -31.02
C ASN A 54 2.24 10.89 -31.71
N PRO A 55 2.09 10.85 -33.04
CA PRO A 55 1.17 11.74 -33.76
C PRO A 55 -0.29 11.66 -33.35
N MET A 56 -0.84 10.47 -32.99
CA MET A 56 -2.18 10.30 -32.44
C MET A 56 -2.36 11.09 -31.13
N VAL A 57 -1.39 11.04 -30.22
CA VAL A 57 -1.44 11.79 -28.97
C VAL A 57 -1.44 13.29 -29.20
N ILE A 58 -0.66 13.79 -30.20
CA ILE A 58 -0.68 15.21 -30.58
C ILE A 58 -2.08 15.66 -31.00
N ASP A 59 -2.76 14.89 -31.85
CA ASP A 59 -4.11 15.20 -32.28
C ASP A 59 -5.08 15.29 -31.11
N LEU A 60 -5.03 14.33 -30.19
CA LEU A 60 -5.90 14.31 -29.00
C LEU A 60 -5.67 15.49 -28.05
N LEU A 61 -4.39 15.80 -27.76
CA LEU A 61 -4.08 16.95 -26.90
C LEU A 61 -4.57 18.27 -27.49
N SER A 62 -4.41 18.45 -28.80
CA SER A 62 -4.90 19.62 -29.53
C SER A 62 -6.42 19.69 -29.55
N GLU A 63 -7.11 18.54 -29.75
CA GLU A 63 -8.58 18.44 -29.74
C GLU A 63 -9.16 18.93 -28.40
N TYR A 64 -8.50 18.59 -27.28
CA TYR A 64 -8.90 19.04 -25.95
C TYR A 64 -8.38 20.44 -25.55
N GLY A 65 -7.78 21.17 -26.49
CA GLY A 65 -7.36 22.57 -26.30
C GLY A 65 -6.09 22.78 -25.49
N LEU A 66 -5.30 21.72 -25.29
CA LEU A 66 -3.99 21.83 -24.67
C LEU A 66 -3.02 22.55 -25.63
N LYS A 67 -2.23 23.48 -25.09
CA LYS A 67 -1.40 24.37 -25.87
C LYS A 67 0.04 23.87 -26.02
N PHE A 68 0.56 23.14 -25.00
CA PHE A 68 1.94 22.72 -25.01
C PHE A 68 2.20 21.42 -24.24
N VAL A 69 3.32 20.79 -24.60
CA VAL A 69 3.94 19.64 -23.90
C VAL A 69 5.42 19.92 -23.67
N ILE A 70 6.03 19.18 -22.75
CA ILE A 70 7.48 19.18 -22.49
C ILE A 70 8.03 17.82 -22.89
N LEU A 71 9.12 17.81 -23.68
CA LEU A 71 9.71 16.60 -24.23
C LEU A 71 11.23 16.57 -24.02
N SER A 72 11.79 15.37 -24.09
CA SER A 72 13.23 15.19 -24.14
C SER A 72 13.79 15.70 -25.48
N PRO A 73 14.92 16.42 -25.45
CA PRO A 73 15.56 16.91 -26.69
C PRO A 73 16.02 15.76 -27.62
N TRP A 74 16.14 14.54 -27.07
CA TRP A 74 16.51 13.34 -27.84
C TRP A 74 15.33 12.70 -28.60
N GLN A 75 14.12 13.12 -28.33
CA GLN A 75 12.92 12.66 -29.05
C GLN A 75 12.76 13.35 -30.40
N CYS A 76 13.46 14.48 -30.62
CA CYS A 76 13.37 15.25 -31.83
C CYS A 76 14.31 14.69 -32.89
N LYS A 77 13.79 14.46 -34.08
CA LYS A 77 14.53 14.00 -35.28
C LYS A 77 15.10 15.16 -36.09
N SER A 78 14.26 16.15 -36.36
CA SER A 78 14.63 17.31 -37.17
C SER A 78 13.88 18.55 -36.71
N VAL A 79 14.44 19.72 -36.99
CA VAL A 79 13.87 21.03 -36.75
C VAL A 79 13.91 21.88 -37.98
N GLU A 80 12.93 22.74 -38.14
CA GLU A 80 12.90 23.76 -39.19
C GLU A 80 13.92 24.87 -38.87
N ASP A 81 14.70 25.28 -39.84
CA ASP A 81 15.60 26.41 -39.70
C ASP A 81 14.95 27.74 -40.11
N GLU A 82 15.68 28.85 -40.00
CA GLU A 82 15.17 30.19 -40.33
C GLU A 82 14.81 30.37 -41.82
N ASN A 83 15.24 29.46 -42.70
CA ASN A 83 14.92 29.47 -44.12
C ASN A 83 13.67 28.65 -44.46
N GLY A 84 13.12 27.93 -43.48
CA GLY A 84 11.99 27.02 -43.67
C GLY A 84 12.39 25.60 -44.07
N ASP A 85 13.68 25.26 -44.02
CA ASP A 85 14.20 23.93 -44.37
C ASP A 85 14.26 23.02 -43.11
N MET A 86 13.82 21.77 -43.25
CA MET A 86 13.92 20.76 -42.18
C MET A 86 15.36 20.22 -42.08
N VAL A 87 16.01 20.47 -40.95
CA VAL A 87 17.40 20.06 -40.68
C VAL A 87 17.41 18.87 -39.73
N GLU A 88 17.96 17.76 -40.16
CA GLU A 88 18.17 16.55 -39.36
C GLU A 88 19.19 16.80 -38.24
N LEU A 89 18.87 16.39 -37.00
CA LEU A 89 19.75 16.60 -35.86
C LEU A 89 20.89 15.58 -35.78
N ASN A 90 20.75 14.40 -36.41
CA ASN A 90 21.81 13.39 -36.53
C ASN A 90 22.45 13.02 -35.17
N GLY A 91 21.62 12.78 -34.17
CA GLY A 91 22.02 12.42 -32.78
C GLY A 91 22.45 13.62 -31.91
N LYS A 92 22.28 14.86 -32.37
CA LYS A 92 22.36 16.04 -31.52
C LYS A 92 21.05 16.29 -30.79
N SER A 93 21.12 16.94 -29.63
CA SER A 93 19.94 17.38 -28.92
C SER A 93 19.19 18.48 -29.67
N ALA A 94 17.86 18.50 -29.56
CA ALA A 94 17.06 19.62 -30.06
C ALA A 94 17.42 20.93 -29.33
N PRO A 95 17.27 22.09 -30.03
CA PRO A 95 17.37 23.39 -29.38
C PRO A 95 16.32 23.51 -28.25
N TYR A 96 16.71 24.02 -27.09
CA TYR A 96 15.88 24.07 -25.90
C TYR A 96 15.39 25.47 -25.49
N GLY A 97 15.91 26.51 -26.14
CA GLY A 97 15.64 27.92 -25.80
C GLY A 97 14.33 28.48 -26.34
N MET A 98 13.54 27.71 -27.08
CA MET A 98 12.31 28.15 -27.75
C MET A 98 11.33 26.99 -27.92
N PRO A 99 10.01 27.27 -28.11
CA PRO A 99 9.02 26.25 -28.44
C PRO A 99 9.03 25.95 -29.95
N PHE A 100 8.64 24.71 -30.30
CA PHE A 100 8.46 24.22 -31.66
C PHE A 100 7.03 23.75 -31.91
N ILE A 101 6.57 23.78 -33.14
CA ILE A 101 5.27 23.24 -33.56
C ILE A 101 5.45 21.75 -33.88
N LEU A 102 4.68 20.88 -33.22
CA LEU A 102 4.52 19.48 -33.61
C LEU A 102 3.17 19.30 -34.31
N THR A 103 3.13 18.41 -35.29
CA THR A 103 1.96 18.11 -36.10
C THR A 103 1.55 16.66 -35.93
N GLY A 104 0.27 16.40 -35.65
CA GLY A 104 -0.33 15.07 -35.52
C GLY A 104 -0.73 14.44 -36.87
N GLU A 105 -1.27 13.24 -36.84
CA GLU A 105 -1.69 12.49 -38.03
C GLU A 105 -2.84 13.17 -38.77
N LYS A 106 -3.77 13.78 -38.01
CA LYS A 106 -4.96 14.47 -38.54
C LYS A 106 -4.66 15.94 -38.88
N GLY A 107 -3.39 16.37 -38.73
CA GLY A 107 -2.92 17.71 -39.02
C GLY A 107 -3.15 18.73 -37.89
N ALA A 108 -3.61 18.31 -36.73
CA ALA A 108 -3.66 19.17 -35.56
C ALA A 108 -2.26 19.50 -35.04
N THR A 109 -2.13 20.61 -34.34
CA THR A 109 -0.81 21.08 -33.89
C THR A 109 -0.78 21.37 -32.39
N ILE A 110 0.41 21.20 -31.77
CA ILE A 110 0.68 21.57 -30.38
C ILE A 110 2.10 22.15 -30.27
N SER A 111 2.33 23.05 -29.32
CA SER A 111 3.69 23.53 -29.03
C SER A 111 4.46 22.56 -28.17
N ALA A 112 5.71 22.29 -28.48
CA ALA A 112 6.60 21.47 -27.68
C ALA A 112 7.80 22.28 -27.18
N PHE A 113 8.14 22.08 -25.92
CA PHE A 113 9.38 22.56 -25.31
C PHE A 113 10.33 21.39 -25.10
N PHE A 114 11.54 21.50 -25.63
CA PHE A 114 12.60 20.53 -25.38
C PHE A 114 13.47 21.02 -24.23
N TYR A 115 13.58 20.24 -23.14
CA TYR A 115 14.33 20.69 -21.97
C TYR A 115 15.85 20.66 -22.19
N HIS A 116 16.61 21.44 -21.39
CA HIS A 116 18.06 21.49 -21.44
C HIS A 116 18.69 20.18 -20.93
N PRO A 117 19.37 19.36 -21.78
CA PRO A 117 19.78 18.02 -21.43
C PRO A 117 20.77 17.96 -20.27
N SER A 118 21.85 18.74 -20.32
CA SER A 118 22.91 18.68 -19.29
C SER A 118 22.49 19.28 -17.96
N LEU A 119 21.49 20.17 -17.93
CA LEU A 119 20.91 20.66 -16.68
C LEU A 119 20.03 19.58 -16.03
N ALA A 120 19.20 18.90 -16.81
CA ALA A 120 18.39 17.79 -16.33
C ALA A 120 19.26 16.65 -15.79
N GLU A 121 20.31 16.27 -16.52
CA GLU A 121 21.29 15.25 -16.10
C GLU A 121 22.04 15.67 -14.84
N GLY A 122 22.50 16.92 -14.75
CA GLY A 122 23.19 17.45 -13.58
C GLY A 122 22.31 17.45 -12.32
N ILE A 123 21.02 17.75 -12.45
CA ILE A 123 20.06 17.68 -11.37
C ILE A 123 19.76 16.24 -11.00
N SER A 124 19.49 15.38 -11.97
CA SER A 124 19.01 14.00 -11.71
C SER A 124 20.11 13.04 -11.27
N PHE A 125 21.34 13.19 -11.77
CA PHE A 125 22.42 12.22 -11.58
C PHE A 125 23.75 12.86 -11.19
N GLY A 126 23.92 14.16 -11.38
CA GLY A 126 25.17 14.91 -11.14
C GLY A 126 25.21 15.64 -9.79
N HIS A 127 24.29 15.33 -8.86
CA HIS A 127 24.24 15.93 -7.52
C HIS A 127 24.22 17.47 -7.49
N LEU A 128 23.73 18.11 -8.55
CA LEU A 128 23.72 19.57 -8.65
C LEU A 128 22.81 20.23 -7.59
N LEU A 129 21.89 19.50 -6.98
CA LEU A 129 21.01 19.95 -5.91
C LEU A 129 21.67 19.93 -4.52
N GLN A 130 22.90 19.47 -4.36
CA GLN A 130 23.59 19.52 -3.07
C GLN A 130 23.98 20.94 -2.65
N ASP A 131 24.13 21.85 -3.64
CA ASP A 131 24.49 23.23 -3.38
C ASP A 131 23.77 24.19 -4.33
N ALA A 132 22.94 25.07 -3.78
CA ALA A 132 22.22 26.09 -4.54
C ALA A 132 23.12 27.14 -5.23
N ASP A 133 24.33 27.38 -4.72
CA ASP A 133 25.29 28.26 -5.38
C ASP A 133 25.87 27.63 -6.63
N ASN A 134 26.18 26.35 -6.59
CA ASN A 134 26.62 25.57 -7.75
C ASN A 134 25.52 25.47 -8.81
N LEU A 135 24.27 25.23 -8.38
CA LEU A 135 23.13 25.22 -9.31
C LEU A 135 22.94 26.60 -9.98
N TYR A 136 23.05 27.68 -9.22
CA TYR A 136 22.96 29.04 -9.77
C TYR A 136 24.12 29.36 -10.71
N ALA A 137 25.36 28.98 -10.35
CA ALA A 137 26.54 29.15 -11.20
C ALA A 137 26.41 28.37 -12.52
N ARG A 138 25.81 27.16 -12.47
CA ARG A 138 25.52 26.37 -13.67
C ARG A 138 24.56 27.11 -14.61
N LEU A 139 23.52 27.74 -14.08
CA LEU A 139 22.60 28.56 -14.90
C LEU A 139 23.30 29.75 -15.54
N LEU A 140 24.20 30.43 -14.83
CA LEU A 140 24.99 31.51 -15.39
C LEU A 140 25.89 31.02 -16.54
N THR A 141 26.55 29.87 -16.36
CA THR A 141 27.36 29.24 -17.41
C THR A 141 26.53 28.95 -18.68
N ILE A 142 25.35 28.32 -18.51
CA ILE A 142 24.44 28.03 -19.62
C ILE A 142 24.04 29.31 -20.36
N LYS A 143 23.66 30.36 -19.58
CA LYS A 143 23.27 31.64 -20.14
C LYS A 143 24.38 32.25 -21.00
N ASP A 144 25.65 32.21 -20.52
CA ASP A 144 26.81 32.80 -21.22
C ASP A 144 27.25 31.99 -22.44
N GLU A 145 27.17 30.65 -22.35
CA GLU A 145 27.60 29.74 -23.42
C GLU A 145 26.56 29.70 -24.56
N ASP A 146 25.29 29.53 -24.22
CA ASP A 146 24.27 29.19 -25.20
C ASP A 146 23.48 30.40 -25.72
N LYS A 147 23.51 31.52 -24.98
CA LYS A 147 22.83 32.78 -25.34
C LYS A 147 21.35 32.63 -25.71
N GLN A 148 20.69 31.72 -25.04
CA GLN A 148 19.25 31.45 -25.23
C GLN A 148 18.41 32.35 -24.32
N ASP A 149 17.23 32.74 -24.79
CA ASP A 149 16.27 33.55 -24.00
C ASP A 149 15.56 32.76 -22.92
N LEU A 150 15.47 31.45 -23.06
CA LEU A 150 14.85 30.53 -22.12
C LEU A 150 15.83 29.44 -21.69
N ILE A 151 15.98 29.26 -20.36
CA ILE A 151 16.61 28.09 -19.78
C ILE A 151 15.50 27.32 -19.05
N GLN A 152 15.30 26.08 -19.42
CA GLN A 152 14.26 25.21 -18.86
C GLN A 152 14.77 23.78 -18.68
N THR A 153 14.23 23.09 -17.69
CA THR A 153 14.58 21.68 -17.44
C THR A 153 13.35 20.90 -16.99
N ALA A 154 13.41 19.59 -17.11
CA ALA A 154 12.42 18.67 -16.60
C ALA A 154 13.12 17.48 -15.93
N THR A 155 12.65 17.10 -14.75
CA THR A 155 13.19 16.01 -13.93
C THR A 155 12.08 15.38 -13.13
N ASP A 156 12.31 14.18 -12.62
CA ASP A 156 11.41 13.55 -11.66
C ASP A 156 11.34 14.36 -10.36
N GLY A 157 10.15 14.48 -9.78
CA GLY A 157 9.93 15.25 -8.55
C GLY A 157 10.57 14.62 -7.32
N GLU A 158 10.77 13.31 -7.31
CA GLU A 158 11.39 12.54 -6.23
C GLU A 158 12.86 12.92 -6.00
N ILE A 159 13.52 13.51 -7.00
CA ILE A 159 14.90 13.99 -6.88
C ILE A 159 15.01 15.07 -5.81
N TYR A 160 13.97 15.92 -5.65
CA TYR A 160 13.96 17.04 -4.71
C TYR A 160 13.57 16.60 -3.28
N GLY A 161 14.43 15.84 -2.60
CA GLY A 161 14.29 15.45 -1.20
C GLY A 161 14.31 13.94 -0.94
N HIS A 162 13.89 13.09 -1.90
CA HIS A 162 13.97 11.64 -1.75
C HIS A 162 15.31 11.08 -2.25
N HIS A 163 15.66 11.31 -3.50
CA HIS A 163 16.94 10.83 -4.06
C HIS A 163 18.11 11.74 -3.71
N GLU A 164 17.89 13.07 -3.68
CA GLU A 164 18.89 14.03 -3.21
C GLU A 164 18.39 14.72 -1.94
N PRO A 165 18.91 14.32 -0.76
CA PRO A 165 18.51 14.93 0.50
C PRO A 165 18.69 16.45 0.48
N TYR A 166 17.68 17.17 0.95
CA TYR A 166 17.62 18.64 0.96
C TYR A 166 17.58 19.31 -0.45
N GLY A 167 17.31 18.55 -1.51
CA GLY A 167 17.18 19.08 -2.87
C GLY A 167 16.04 20.10 -3.00
N ASP A 168 14.96 19.95 -2.25
CA ASP A 168 13.85 20.91 -2.11
C ASP A 168 14.33 22.26 -1.53
N MET A 169 15.21 22.21 -0.53
CA MET A 169 15.80 23.42 0.06
C MET A 169 16.75 24.11 -0.93
N ALA A 170 17.53 23.36 -1.70
CA ALA A 170 18.40 23.92 -2.74
C ALA A 170 17.58 24.61 -3.84
N LEU A 171 16.46 24.01 -4.25
CA LEU A 171 15.52 24.65 -5.20
C LEU A 171 14.90 25.92 -4.61
N ALA A 172 14.47 25.91 -3.37
CA ALA A 172 13.92 27.10 -2.69
C ALA A 172 14.96 28.21 -2.60
N ALA A 173 16.22 27.89 -2.27
CA ALA A 173 17.32 28.84 -2.21
C ALA A 173 17.67 29.40 -3.62
N LEU A 174 17.63 28.57 -4.65
CA LEU A 174 17.80 29.01 -6.05
C LEU A 174 16.71 30.03 -6.43
N ILE A 175 15.43 29.71 -6.16
CA ILE A 175 14.30 30.60 -6.47
C ILE A 175 14.51 31.96 -5.79
N LYS A 176 14.89 31.97 -4.49
CA LYS A 176 15.18 33.18 -3.76
C LYS A 176 16.32 33.99 -4.40
N LYS A 177 17.43 33.34 -4.77
CA LYS A 177 18.56 34.00 -5.45
C LYS A 177 18.14 34.63 -6.77
N VAL A 178 17.34 33.93 -7.57
CA VAL A 178 16.83 34.47 -8.86
C VAL A 178 15.92 35.66 -8.63
N GLN A 179 15.13 35.71 -7.54
CA GLN A 179 14.27 36.84 -7.20
C GLN A 179 15.07 38.07 -6.71
N GLU A 180 16.20 37.85 -6.01
CA GLU A 180 17.06 38.91 -5.45
C GLU A 180 18.06 39.48 -6.47
N ARG A 181 18.28 38.80 -7.58
CA ARG A 181 19.25 39.17 -8.64
C ARG A 181 18.54 39.52 -9.95
N THR A 182 19.24 40.17 -10.84
CA THR A 182 18.72 40.62 -12.15
C THR A 182 19.13 39.76 -13.34
N ASP A 183 19.94 38.70 -13.09
CA ASP A 183 20.49 37.85 -14.15
C ASP A 183 19.42 37.03 -14.86
N PHE A 184 18.39 36.62 -14.11
CA PHE A 184 17.29 35.79 -14.58
C PHE A 184 15.93 36.35 -14.14
N LYS A 185 14.89 35.94 -14.86
CA LYS A 185 13.51 36.16 -14.52
C LYS A 185 12.75 34.83 -14.53
N LEU A 186 12.10 34.48 -13.41
CA LEU A 186 11.24 33.32 -13.37
C LEU A 186 10.01 33.52 -14.28
N THR A 187 9.67 32.46 -15.02
CA THR A 187 8.49 32.39 -15.86
C THR A 187 7.88 30.99 -15.78
N ASN A 188 6.75 30.78 -16.43
CA ASN A 188 6.20 29.46 -16.70
C ASN A 188 5.93 29.32 -18.21
N TYR A 189 5.72 28.08 -18.65
CA TYR A 189 5.60 27.75 -20.08
C TYR A 189 4.47 28.51 -20.78
N ALA A 190 3.29 28.60 -20.17
CA ALA A 190 2.15 29.32 -20.77
C ALA A 190 2.43 30.82 -20.91
N THR A 191 3.00 31.46 -19.87
CA THR A 191 3.40 32.89 -19.93
C THR A 191 4.50 33.12 -20.95
N TYR A 192 5.44 32.18 -21.12
CA TYR A 192 6.49 32.30 -22.12
C TYR A 192 5.91 32.14 -23.53
N LEU A 193 5.07 31.13 -23.77
CA LEU A 193 4.44 30.83 -25.05
C LEU A 193 3.56 31.98 -25.54
N ASP A 194 2.83 32.67 -24.67
CA ASP A 194 2.04 33.85 -25.05
C ASP A 194 2.89 35.00 -25.60
N LYS A 195 4.14 35.13 -25.14
CA LYS A 195 5.06 36.18 -25.57
C LYS A 195 5.95 35.76 -26.71
N HIS A 196 6.22 34.47 -26.81
CA HIS A 196 7.12 33.85 -27.78
C HIS A 196 6.41 32.62 -28.37
N PRO A 197 5.39 32.82 -29.22
CA PRO A 197 4.66 31.72 -29.88
C PRO A 197 5.62 30.88 -30.71
N ALA A 198 5.35 29.58 -30.78
CA ALA A 198 6.11 28.69 -31.67
C ALA A 198 5.87 29.07 -33.12
N THR A 199 6.94 29.19 -33.88
CA THR A 199 6.91 29.57 -35.32
C THR A 199 7.61 28.56 -36.20
N LEU A 200 8.54 27.77 -35.66
CA LEU A 200 9.29 26.74 -36.37
C LEU A 200 8.75 25.35 -36.05
N HIS A 201 8.79 24.48 -37.04
CA HIS A 201 8.33 23.09 -36.86
C HIS A 201 9.43 22.17 -36.36
N ALA A 202 9.03 21.11 -35.68
CA ALA A 202 9.89 20.00 -35.35
C ALA A 202 9.20 18.67 -35.70
N GLN A 203 10.02 17.67 -36.02
CA GLN A 203 9.57 16.30 -36.23
C GLN A 203 10.19 15.40 -35.18
N LEU A 204 9.39 14.51 -34.63
CA LEU A 204 9.83 13.52 -33.64
C LEU A 204 10.33 12.26 -34.36
N HIS A 205 11.18 11.49 -33.66
CA HIS A 205 11.45 10.12 -34.07
C HIS A 205 10.17 9.29 -33.92
N GLU A 206 10.01 8.32 -34.83
CA GLU A 206 8.82 7.43 -34.79
C GLU A 206 8.92 6.38 -33.68
N GLY A 207 10.12 6.14 -33.13
CA GLY A 207 10.39 5.03 -32.22
C GLY A 207 10.36 3.66 -32.92
N GLU A 208 10.67 2.61 -32.19
CA GLU A 208 10.56 1.24 -32.75
C GLU A 208 9.09 0.90 -33.03
N ASP A 209 8.89 0.18 -34.13
CA ASP A 209 7.57 -0.23 -34.62
C ASP A 209 6.61 0.95 -34.88
N GLY A 210 7.14 2.19 -35.03
CA GLY A 210 6.35 3.40 -35.29
C GLY A 210 5.43 3.80 -34.12
N LYS A 211 5.69 3.29 -32.89
CA LYS A 211 4.78 3.48 -31.75
C LYS A 211 5.00 4.75 -30.93
N GLY A 212 6.00 5.55 -31.28
CA GLY A 212 6.32 6.79 -30.58
C GLY A 212 7.58 6.71 -29.73
N THR A 213 7.87 7.79 -29.03
CA THR A 213 9.10 8.00 -28.27
C THR A 213 8.84 8.37 -26.82
N SER A 214 9.87 8.21 -25.97
CA SER A 214 9.88 8.60 -24.56
C SER A 214 11.26 9.08 -24.13
N TRP A 215 11.40 9.64 -22.95
CA TRP A 215 12.70 10.12 -22.44
C TRP A 215 13.57 9.03 -21.81
N SER A 216 12.98 7.91 -21.38
CA SER A 216 13.67 6.87 -20.60
C SER A 216 13.94 5.58 -21.37
N CYS A 217 13.62 5.54 -22.69
CA CYS A 217 13.88 4.38 -23.53
C CYS A 217 14.40 4.80 -24.90
N VAL A 218 15.66 4.47 -25.21
CA VAL A 218 16.28 4.78 -26.51
C VAL A 218 15.59 4.10 -27.70
N HIS A 219 14.77 3.07 -27.45
CA HIS A 219 13.98 2.33 -28.44
C HIS A 219 12.55 2.93 -28.62
N GLY A 220 12.32 4.15 -28.15
CA GLY A 220 11.03 4.80 -28.17
C GLY A 220 10.20 4.46 -26.94
N VAL A 221 9.07 3.76 -27.10
CA VAL A 221 8.21 3.28 -25.99
C VAL A 221 8.29 1.76 -25.81
N SER A 222 9.32 1.12 -26.39
CA SER A 222 9.46 -0.34 -26.40
C SER A 222 9.54 -0.99 -25.03
N ARG A 223 10.06 -0.28 -24.03
CA ARG A 223 10.13 -0.73 -22.63
C ARG A 223 8.78 -1.23 -22.10
N TRP A 224 7.67 -0.65 -22.54
CA TRP A 224 6.34 -0.90 -22.00
C TRP A 224 5.52 -1.94 -22.77
N TYR A 225 6.12 -2.61 -23.77
CA TYR A 225 5.42 -3.69 -24.49
C TYR A 225 6.31 -4.82 -24.98
N LYS A 226 7.65 -4.69 -24.91
CA LYS A 226 8.56 -5.76 -25.36
C LYS A 226 9.91 -5.76 -24.64
N ASP A 227 10.67 -6.82 -24.85
CA ASP A 227 12.06 -6.92 -24.43
C ASP A 227 12.95 -6.05 -25.33
N CYS A 228 13.19 -4.83 -24.92
CA CYS A 228 14.09 -3.89 -25.61
C CYS A 228 15.50 -3.85 -25.01
N GLY A 229 15.75 -4.64 -23.95
CA GLY A 229 17.02 -4.65 -23.23
C GLY A 229 17.21 -3.48 -22.24
N CYS A 230 16.33 -2.46 -22.23
CA CYS A 230 16.43 -1.37 -21.27
C CYS A 230 16.02 -1.84 -19.87
N HIS A 231 16.87 -1.59 -18.86
CA HIS A 231 16.65 -1.95 -17.46
C HIS A 231 17.19 -0.88 -16.50
N THR A 232 16.83 -0.95 -15.22
CA THR A 232 17.21 0.01 -14.18
C THR A 232 18.11 -0.62 -13.11
N GLY A 233 18.83 -1.70 -13.44
CA GLY A 233 19.66 -2.51 -12.54
C GLY A 233 19.20 -3.97 -12.51
N GLY A 234 19.47 -4.69 -11.42
CA GLY A 234 19.20 -6.12 -11.31
C GLY A 234 20.42 -6.97 -11.60
N ASP A 235 20.26 -8.29 -11.73
CA ASP A 235 21.33 -9.22 -12.08
C ASP A 235 21.59 -9.18 -13.60
N ASP A 236 22.85 -9.25 -14.00
CA ASP A 236 23.25 -9.18 -15.41
C ASP A 236 22.65 -10.31 -16.29
N SER A 237 22.21 -11.40 -15.67
CA SER A 237 21.55 -12.53 -16.36
C SER A 237 20.07 -12.30 -16.63
N TRP A 238 19.48 -11.25 -16.04
CA TRP A 238 18.06 -10.96 -16.18
C TRP A 238 17.73 -10.43 -17.58
N ASN A 239 16.52 -10.77 -18.04
CA ASN A 239 15.98 -10.31 -19.32
C ASN A 239 14.60 -9.69 -19.13
N GLN A 240 14.12 -9.02 -20.15
CA GLN A 240 12.84 -8.29 -20.11
C GLN A 240 11.75 -8.97 -20.96
N LYS A 241 11.89 -10.27 -21.25
CA LYS A 241 10.96 -11.04 -22.08
C LYS A 241 9.57 -11.14 -21.50
N TRP A 242 9.43 -11.01 -20.18
CA TRP A 242 8.15 -11.00 -19.47
C TRP A 242 7.24 -9.81 -19.86
N ARG A 243 7.81 -8.72 -20.37
CA ARG A 243 7.05 -7.50 -20.71
C ARG A 243 6.02 -7.73 -21.80
N THR A 244 6.38 -8.48 -22.83
CA THR A 244 5.46 -8.75 -23.96
C THR A 244 4.24 -9.56 -23.52
N PRO A 245 4.37 -10.74 -22.88
CA PRO A 245 3.19 -11.51 -22.49
C PRO A 245 2.35 -10.78 -21.42
N LEU A 246 2.95 -10.04 -20.48
CA LEU A 246 2.19 -9.22 -19.53
C LEU A 246 1.33 -8.18 -20.27
N ARG A 247 1.91 -7.48 -21.27
CA ARG A 247 1.17 -6.50 -22.08
C ARG A 247 0.04 -7.17 -22.85
N LEU A 248 0.31 -8.27 -23.52
CA LEU A 248 -0.69 -9.01 -24.30
C LEU A 248 -1.84 -9.56 -23.43
N ALA A 249 -1.53 -10.05 -22.21
CA ALA A 249 -2.54 -10.49 -21.26
C ALA A 249 -3.55 -9.37 -20.93
N PHE A 250 -3.04 -8.17 -20.67
CA PHE A 250 -3.90 -7.03 -20.37
C PHE A 250 -4.63 -6.50 -21.62
N ASP A 251 -3.99 -6.48 -22.79
CA ASP A 251 -4.62 -6.07 -24.04
C ASP A 251 -5.76 -7.04 -24.43
N ASN A 252 -5.60 -8.36 -24.21
CA ASN A 252 -6.65 -9.34 -24.46
C ASN A 252 -7.82 -9.20 -23.47
N LEU A 253 -7.52 -8.98 -22.18
CA LEU A 253 -8.52 -8.70 -21.17
C LEU A 253 -9.27 -7.39 -21.48
N GLY A 254 -8.54 -6.34 -21.80
CA GLY A 254 -9.08 -5.01 -22.11
C GLY A 254 -10.09 -5.07 -23.24
N LYS A 255 -9.77 -5.72 -24.37
CA LYS A 255 -10.70 -5.90 -25.51
C LYS A 255 -12.02 -6.54 -25.13
N LYS A 256 -11.98 -7.57 -24.24
CA LYS A 256 -13.20 -8.24 -23.77
C LYS A 256 -14.02 -7.32 -22.86
N ILE A 257 -13.37 -6.61 -21.93
CA ILE A 257 -14.01 -5.66 -21.03
C ILE A 257 -14.63 -4.52 -21.81
N ASP A 258 -13.91 -3.89 -22.74
CA ASP A 258 -14.38 -2.78 -23.56
C ASP A 258 -15.60 -3.19 -24.39
N SER A 259 -15.55 -4.37 -25.05
CA SER A 259 -16.70 -4.91 -25.80
C SER A 259 -17.91 -5.14 -24.89
N CYS A 260 -17.67 -5.61 -23.66
CA CYS A 260 -18.71 -5.80 -22.68
C CYS A 260 -19.32 -4.47 -22.21
N MET A 261 -18.48 -3.47 -21.92
CA MET A 261 -18.92 -2.12 -21.54
C MET A 261 -19.84 -1.51 -22.63
N HIS A 262 -19.39 -1.53 -23.89
CA HIS A 262 -20.19 -1.04 -25.02
C HIS A 262 -21.55 -1.76 -25.15
N ARG A 263 -21.56 -3.08 -25.02
CA ARG A 263 -22.79 -3.88 -25.09
C ARG A 263 -23.77 -3.52 -23.96
N GLU A 264 -23.29 -3.44 -22.73
CA GLU A 264 -24.15 -3.16 -21.58
C GLU A 264 -24.66 -1.71 -21.56
N VAL A 265 -23.84 -0.73 -21.91
CA VAL A 265 -24.26 0.67 -22.03
C VAL A 265 -25.31 0.80 -23.15
N LYS A 266 -25.09 0.16 -24.30
CA LYS A 266 -26.09 0.13 -25.38
C LYS A 266 -27.39 -0.56 -24.95
N ARG A 267 -27.33 -1.60 -24.13
CA ARG A 267 -28.53 -2.26 -23.60
C ARG A 267 -29.34 -1.31 -22.68
N ILE A 268 -28.66 -0.48 -21.85
CA ILE A 268 -29.33 0.43 -20.91
C ILE A 268 -29.85 1.68 -21.64
N PHE A 269 -29.02 2.31 -22.46
CA PHE A 269 -29.31 3.64 -23.03
C PHE A 269 -29.68 3.60 -24.51
N SER A 270 -29.62 2.43 -25.16
CA SER A 270 -29.74 2.31 -26.62
C SER A 270 -28.62 3.14 -27.29
N ASP A 271 -28.96 3.98 -28.26
CA ASP A 271 -28.01 4.87 -28.94
C ASP A 271 -28.06 6.32 -28.39
N LYS A 272 -28.62 6.51 -27.17
CA LYS A 272 -28.73 7.84 -26.56
C LYS A 272 -27.48 8.31 -25.83
N LEU A 273 -26.67 7.36 -25.34
CA LEU A 273 -25.42 7.61 -24.61
C LEU A 273 -24.38 6.57 -25.02
N GLU A 274 -23.24 7.03 -25.44
CA GLU A 274 -22.11 6.16 -25.81
C GLU A 274 -21.27 5.78 -24.60
N ALA A 275 -20.74 4.55 -24.59
CA ALA A 275 -19.91 4.04 -23.51
C ALA A 275 -18.67 4.91 -23.28
N GLN A 276 -18.02 5.33 -24.37
CA GLN A 276 -16.84 6.19 -24.31
C GLN A 276 -17.12 7.51 -23.57
N HIS A 277 -18.23 8.17 -23.90
CA HIS A 277 -18.60 9.42 -23.26
C HIS A 277 -18.88 9.25 -21.76
N LEU A 278 -19.53 8.13 -21.37
CA LEU A 278 -19.78 7.80 -19.97
C LEU A 278 -18.47 7.58 -19.19
N VAL A 279 -17.50 6.87 -19.79
CA VAL A 279 -16.17 6.63 -19.23
C VAL A 279 -15.40 7.95 -19.07
N GLU A 280 -15.41 8.82 -20.07
CA GLU A 280 -14.74 10.13 -20.01
C GLU A 280 -15.32 11.03 -18.89
N GLN A 281 -16.63 11.01 -18.70
CA GLN A 281 -17.28 11.80 -17.65
C GLN A 281 -16.99 11.27 -16.24
N PHE A 282 -16.54 10.03 -16.08
CA PHE A 282 -16.33 9.38 -14.79
C PHE A 282 -15.10 9.90 -14.01
N GLY A 283 -14.22 10.69 -14.61
CA GLY A 283 -13.01 11.24 -14.02
C GLY A 283 -13.17 11.85 -12.62
N PRO A 284 -14.15 12.72 -12.35
CA PRO A 284 -14.36 13.29 -11.02
C PRO A 284 -14.62 12.28 -9.90
N VAL A 285 -15.24 11.14 -10.22
CA VAL A 285 -15.44 10.04 -9.25
C VAL A 285 -14.14 9.34 -8.96
N ILE A 286 -13.35 9.04 -9.99
CA ILE A 286 -12.01 8.42 -9.83
C ILE A 286 -11.08 9.30 -8.99
N SER A 287 -11.18 10.62 -9.16
CA SER A 287 -10.41 11.62 -8.39
C SER A 287 -10.89 11.82 -6.96
N ASN A 288 -11.96 11.14 -6.52
CA ASN A 288 -12.65 11.35 -5.23
C ASN A 288 -13.15 12.81 -5.02
N LEU A 289 -13.47 13.51 -6.08
CA LEU A 289 -14.00 14.88 -6.06
C LEU A 289 -15.52 14.92 -6.30
N MET A 290 -16.12 13.77 -6.62
CA MET A 290 -17.54 13.53 -6.74
C MET A 290 -17.87 12.13 -6.22
N THR A 291 -19.03 11.95 -5.60
CA THR A 291 -19.47 10.62 -5.21
C THR A 291 -20.06 9.85 -6.41
N MET A 292 -20.01 8.51 -6.35
CA MET A 292 -20.68 7.68 -7.36
C MET A 292 -22.18 7.99 -7.45
N ASP A 293 -22.83 8.24 -6.30
CA ASP A 293 -24.25 8.55 -6.24
C ASP A 293 -24.58 9.88 -6.93
N ASP A 294 -23.81 10.93 -6.70
CA ASP A 294 -23.99 12.22 -7.36
C ASP A 294 -23.78 12.10 -8.86
N PHE A 295 -22.75 11.37 -9.28
CA PHE A 295 -22.47 11.11 -10.69
C PHE A 295 -23.65 10.40 -11.37
N LEU A 296 -24.11 9.28 -10.79
CA LEU A 296 -25.23 8.53 -11.36
C LEU A 296 -26.56 9.27 -11.28
N ASN A 297 -26.78 10.13 -10.29
CA ASN A 297 -27.93 11.03 -10.26
C ASN A 297 -27.89 11.99 -11.44
N GLY A 298 -26.76 12.63 -11.71
CA GLY A 298 -26.60 13.53 -12.86
C GLY A 298 -26.83 12.86 -14.22
N ILE A 299 -26.32 11.61 -14.38
CA ILE A 299 -26.62 10.83 -15.59
C ILE A 299 -28.11 10.48 -15.67
N GLY A 300 -28.74 10.06 -14.55
CA GLY A 300 -30.14 9.64 -14.49
C GLY A 300 -31.14 10.77 -14.75
N GLU A 301 -30.78 12.02 -14.46
CA GLU A 301 -31.60 13.21 -14.83
C GLU A 301 -31.71 13.37 -16.34
N GLN A 302 -30.69 13.03 -17.11
CA GLN A 302 -30.66 13.16 -18.56
C GLN A 302 -31.09 11.86 -19.26
N TYR A 303 -30.71 10.70 -18.68
CA TYR A 303 -30.92 9.37 -19.23
C TYR A 303 -31.47 8.44 -18.14
N PRO A 304 -32.82 8.37 -17.97
CA PRO A 304 -33.40 7.57 -16.90
C PRO A 304 -33.11 6.09 -17.01
N PHE A 305 -32.79 5.47 -15.85
CA PHE A 305 -32.54 4.05 -15.66
C PHE A 305 -33.08 3.60 -14.30
N ASP A 306 -33.32 2.30 -14.13
CA ASP A 306 -33.80 1.73 -12.87
C ASP A 306 -32.69 1.46 -11.85
N GLN A 307 -33.05 0.97 -10.66
CA GLN A 307 -32.10 0.71 -9.57
C GLN A 307 -31.11 -0.42 -9.89
N ASP A 308 -31.52 -1.43 -10.64
CA ASP A 308 -30.63 -2.53 -11.04
C ASP A 308 -29.64 -2.06 -12.09
N GLU A 309 -30.10 -1.25 -13.04
CA GLU A 309 -29.27 -0.59 -14.04
C GLU A 309 -28.27 0.37 -13.39
N ARG A 310 -28.70 1.13 -12.35
CA ARG A 310 -27.82 1.98 -11.54
C ARG A 310 -26.66 1.18 -10.96
N THR A 311 -26.96 0.04 -10.32
CA THR A 311 -25.94 -0.84 -9.74
C THR A 311 -25.02 -1.44 -10.80
N ASN A 312 -25.58 -1.78 -11.96
CA ASN A 312 -24.80 -2.29 -13.08
C ASN A 312 -23.84 -1.22 -13.62
N LEU A 313 -24.31 0.00 -13.84
CA LEU A 313 -23.49 1.12 -14.30
C LEU A 313 -22.35 1.43 -13.34
N ALA A 314 -22.63 1.52 -12.03
CA ALA A 314 -21.59 1.71 -11.03
C ALA A 314 -20.51 0.61 -11.11
N THR A 315 -20.92 -0.65 -11.22
CA THR A 315 -19.99 -1.80 -11.31
C THR A 315 -19.15 -1.76 -12.59
N LEU A 316 -19.78 -1.47 -13.73
CA LEU A 316 -19.11 -1.35 -15.03
C LEU A 316 -18.06 -0.23 -15.01
N LEU A 317 -18.42 0.94 -14.49
CA LEU A 317 -17.51 2.09 -14.40
C LEU A 317 -16.33 1.85 -13.46
N LEU A 318 -16.56 1.24 -12.30
CA LEU A 318 -15.48 0.83 -11.40
C LEU A 318 -14.56 -0.20 -12.05
N GLY A 319 -15.12 -1.16 -12.80
CA GLY A 319 -14.32 -2.12 -13.54
C GLY A 319 -13.49 -1.47 -14.65
N MET A 320 -14.03 -0.46 -15.35
CA MET A 320 -13.25 0.35 -16.31
C MET A 320 -12.10 1.08 -15.63
N GLN A 321 -12.32 1.66 -14.46
CA GLN A 321 -11.23 2.28 -13.69
C GLN A 321 -10.07 1.32 -13.48
N TYR A 322 -10.32 0.11 -12.96
CA TYR A 322 -9.27 -0.88 -12.72
C TYR A 322 -8.64 -1.44 -13.99
N ARG A 323 -9.45 -1.60 -15.05
CA ARG A 323 -8.96 -1.95 -16.38
C ARG A 323 -7.94 -0.92 -16.87
N HIS A 324 -8.20 0.37 -16.72
CA HIS A 324 -7.23 1.43 -17.05
C HIS A 324 -6.04 1.44 -16.11
N PHE A 325 -6.23 1.23 -14.81
CA PHE A 325 -5.17 1.24 -13.82
C PHE A 325 -4.16 0.10 -14.00
N SER A 326 -4.58 -1.04 -14.60
CA SER A 326 -3.66 -2.13 -14.90
C SER A 326 -2.54 -1.73 -15.89
N TYR A 327 -2.66 -0.61 -16.58
CA TYR A 327 -1.66 -0.10 -17.53
C TYR A 327 -0.74 0.98 -16.97
N THR A 328 -0.70 1.18 -15.65
CA THR A 328 0.26 2.11 -15.04
C THR A 328 1.68 1.75 -15.44
N SER A 329 2.43 2.73 -15.97
CA SER A 329 3.72 2.49 -16.66
C SER A 329 4.78 1.85 -15.78
N CYS A 330 4.77 2.11 -14.47
CA CYS A 330 5.70 1.53 -13.50
C CYS A 330 5.69 -0.02 -13.53
N GLY A 331 4.58 -0.64 -13.92
CA GLY A 331 4.48 -2.09 -14.09
C GLY A 331 5.43 -2.70 -15.14
N TRP A 332 5.99 -1.90 -16.03
CA TRP A 332 6.97 -2.36 -17.03
C TRP A 332 8.34 -1.68 -16.89
N PHE A 333 8.46 -0.68 -16.03
CA PHE A 333 9.66 0.14 -15.92
C PHE A 333 10.84 -0.63 -15.30
N PHE A 334 10.58 -1.35 -14.22
CA PHE A 334 11.59 -2.08 -13.47
C PHE A 334 11.95 -3.44 -14.12
N ASN A 335 12.74 -4.26 -13.41
CA ASN A 335 13.53 -5.31 -14.05
C ASN A 335 12.92 -6.70 -13.95
N ASP A 336 11.91 -6.90 -13.12
CA ASP A 336 11.32 -8.22 -12.91
C ASP A 336 9.80 -8.19 -12.75
N LEU A 337 9.14 -9.21 -13.31
CA LEU A 337 7.70 -9.40 -13.20
C LEU A 337 7.18 -9.49 -11.76
N ALA A 338 7.98 -10.08 -10.85
CA ALA A 338 7.64 -10.23 -9.44
C ALA A 338 7.95 -8.98 -8.61
N GLY A 339 8.31 -7.85 -9.25
CA GLY A 339 8.40 -6.54 -8.60
C GLY A 339 7.06 -6.06 -8.04
N LEU A 340 7.11 -5.05 -7.18
CA LEU A 340 5.91 -4.47 -6.56
C LEU A 340 4.92 -3.94 -7.61
N GLU A 341 5.44 -3.23 -8.60
CA GLU A 341 4.65 -2.50 -9.59
C GLU A 341 3.95 -3.44 -10.59
N PRO A 342 4.61 -4.46 -11.19
CA PRO A 342 3.90 -5.44 -12.02
C PRO A 342 2.84 -6.22 -11.23
N ARG A 343 3.13 -6.60 -9.97
CA ARG A 343 2.15 -7.25 -9.08
C ARG A 343 0.92 -6.37 -8.86
N GLN A 344 1.12 -5.07 -8.62
CA GLN A 344 0.02 -4.11 -8.47
C GLN A 344 -0.84 -4.03 -9.73
N ASN A 345 -0.24 -4.02 -10.92
CA ASN A 345 -0.96 -4.01 -12.18
C ASN A 345 -1.77 -5.31 -12.39
N ILE A 346 -1.21 -6.47 -11.99
CA ILE A 346 -1.93 -7.75 -11.98
C ILE A 346 -3.14 -7.69 -11.03
N VAL A 347 -2.98 -7.12 -9.82
CA VAL A 347 -4.10 -6.92 -8.89
C VAL A 347 -5.19 -6.07 -9.52
N TYR A 348 -4.87 -4.96 -10.17
CA TYR A 348 -5.85 -4.14 -10.87
C TYR A 348 -6.58 -4.92 -11.97
N ALA A 349 -5.87 -5.73 -12.75
CA ALA A 349 -6.49 -6.58 -13.76
C ALA A 349 -7.47 -7.60 -13.13
N LEU A 350 -7.10 -8.23 -12.02
CA LEU A 350 -7.96 -9.16 -11.27
C LEU A 350 -9.21 -8.46 -10.71
N MET A 351 -9.08 -7.23 -10.22
CA MET A 351 -10.22 -6.43 -9.76
C MET A 351 -11.17 -6.10 -10.91
N ALA A 352 -10.64 -5.77 -12.08
CA ALA A 352 -11.47 -5.56 -13.28
C ALA A 352 -12.20 -6.85 -13.67
N VAL A 353 -11.52 -8.02 -13.62
CA VAL A 353 -12.13 -9.34 -13.87
C VAL A 353 -13.29 -9.60 -12.90
N ASP A 354 -13.08 -9.36 -11.60
CA ASP A 354 -14.12 -9.61 -10.58
C ASP A 354 -15.38 -8.78 -10.84
N LEU A 355 -15.21 -7.52 -11.21
CA LEU A 355 -16.32 -6.62 -11.51
C LEU A 355 -17.06 -6.98 -12.80
N TYR A 356 -16.33 -7.48 -13.82
CA TYR A 356 -16.91 -7.80 -15.13
C TYR A 356 -17.39 -9.24 -15.28
N LYS A 357 -16.98 -10.18 -14.42
CA LYS A 357 -17.34 -11.62 -14.55
C LYS A 357 -18.83 -11.89 -14.70
N ARG A 358 -19.69 -11.08 -14.09
CA ARG A 358 -21.14 -11.21 -14.17
C ARG A 358 -21.73 -10.76 -15.51
N PHE A 359 -21.04 -9.85 -16.23
CA PHE A 359 -21.47 -9.32 -17.52
C PHE A 359 -20.90 -10.11 -18.70
N CYS A 360 -19.73 -10.72 -18.53
CA CYS A 360 -18.99 -11.46 -19.55
C CYS A 360 -19.00 -12.97 -19.23
N LYS A 361 -20.16 -13.55 -18.96
CA LYS A 361 -20.29 -14.94 -18.48
C LYS A 361 -19.73 -16.00 -19.43
N GLU A 362 -19.74 -15.73 -20.74
CA GLU A 362 -19.27 -16.67 -21.77
C GLU A 362 -17.75 -16.63 -21.95
N ASP A 363 -17.07 -15.57 -21.51
CA ASP A 363 -15.66 -15.32 -21.81
C ASP A 363 -14.67 -15.96 -20.82
N ASN A 364 -15.14 -16.45 -19.67
CA ASN A 364 -14.30 -16.92 -18.56
C ASN A 364 -13.06 -16.02 -18.36
N LEU A 365 -13.28 -14.73 -18.05
CA LEU A 365 -12.25 -13.69 -18.01
C LEU A 365 -11.05 -14.09 -17.14
N LEU A 366 -11.31 -14.70 -15.96
CA LEU A 366 -10.26 -15.09 -15.05
C LEU A 366 -9.33 -16.12 -15.67
N GLN A 367 -9.88 -17.24 -16.18
CA GLN A 367 -9.06 -18.29 -16.76
C GLN A 367 -8.27 -17.80 -17.97
N SER A 368 -8.92 -16.98 -18.82
CA SER A 368 -8.24 -16.38 -19.97
C SER A 368 -7.08 -15.48 -19.57
N LEU A 369 -7.25 -14.68 -18.51
CA LEU A 369 -6.16 -13.84 -17.99
C LEU A 369 -5.02 -14.69 -17.41
N LEU A 370 -5.34 -15.74 -16.64
CA LEU A 370 -4.34 -16.64 -16.06
C LEU A 370 -3.54 -17.37 -17.14
N ASP A 371 -4.21 -17.87 -18.18
CA ASP A 371 -3.55 -18.57 -19.30
C ASP A 371 -2.57 -17.64 -20.04
N ASP A 372 -2.93 -16.37 -20.24
CA ASP A 372 -2.07 -15.38 -20.87
C ASP A 372 -0.90 -14.98 -19.94
N LEU A 373 -1.16 -14.76 -18.65
CA LEU A 373 -0.15 -14.39 -17.66
C LEU A 373 0.89 -15.49 -17.43
N LYS A 374 0.54 -16.74 -17.59
CA LYS A 374 1.45 -17.90 -17.52
C LYS A 374 2.64 -17.80 -18.47
N LEU A 375 2.51 -17.05 -19.55
CA LEU A 375 3.58 -16.82 -20.51
C LEU A 375 4.61 -15.79 -20.02
N ALA A 376 4.28 -14.94 -19.05
CA ALA A 376 5.17 -13.97 -18.44
C ALA A 376 5.97 -14.65 -17.31
N LYS A 377 7.28 -14.83 -17.51
CA LYS A 377 8.15 -15.53 -16.55
C LYS A 377 8.98 -14.55 -15.76
N SER A 378 9.02 -14.70 -14.43
CA SER A 378 9.97 -13.98 -13.58
C SER A 378 11.40 -14.45 -13.86
N ASN A 379 12.36 -13.52 -13.74
CA ASN A 379 13.80 -13.87 -13.77
C ASN A 379 14.20 -14.70 -12.54
N ARG A 380 13.47 -14.57 -11.44
CA ARG A 380 13.68 -15.33 -10.20
C ARG A 380 12.80 -16.57 -10.21
N LYS A 381 13.42 -17.72 -10.37
CA LYS A 381 12.71 -19.01 -10.50
C LYS A 381 11.73 -19.31 -9.35
N GLN A 382 12.04 -18.86 -8.13
CA GLN A 382 11.19 -19.05 -6.96
C GLN A 382 9.87 -18.27 -7.02
N ASP A 383 9.81 -17.22 -7.83
CA ASP A 383 8.62 -16.38 -7.96
C ASP A 383 7.69 -16.84 -9.10
N GLY A 384 8.11 -17.87 -9.84
CA GLY A 384 7.29 -18.50 -10.89
C GLY A 384 6.98 -17.61 -12.09
N ASP A 385 5.72 -17.52 -12.41
CA ASP A 385 5.22 -16.76 -13.56
C ASP A 385 4.03 -15.84 -13.19
N GLY A 386 3.45 -15.18 -14.18
CA GLY A 386 2.32 -14.29 -13.95
C GLY A 386 1.05 -14.98 -13.47
N GLU A 387 0.85 -16.27 -13.81
CA GLU A 387 -0.25 -17.07 -13.24
C GLU A 387 -0.03 -17.29 -11.74
N ASP A 388 1.18 -17.70 -11.34
CA ASP A 388 1.53 -17.90 -9.93
C ASP A 388 1.31 -16.62 -9.12
N LEU A 389 1.78 -15.47 -9.65
CA LEU A 389 1.61 -14.16 -9.00
C LEU A 389 0.14 -13.72 -8.91
N ALA A 390 -0.66 -14.03 -9.93
CA ALA A 390 -2.10 -13.74 -9.94
C ALA A 390 -2.85 -14.60 -8.91
N LEU A 391 -2.53 -15.89 -8.81
CA LEU A 391 -3.11 -16.80 -7.83
C LEU A 391 -2.72 -16.37 -6.40
N GLU A 392 -1.45 -16.02 -6.17
CA GLU A 392 -1.00 -15.45 -4.88
C GLU A 392 -1.80 -14.18 -4.54
N ALA A 393 -2.04 -13.29 -5.50
CA ALA A 393 -2.82 -12.08 -5.30
C ALA A 393 -4.29 -12.37 -4.98
N LEU A 394 -4.90 -13.37 -5.60
CA LEU A 394 -6.27 -13.81 -5.29
C LEU A 394 -6.38 -14.36 -3.86
N ASP A 395 -5.37 -15.10 -3.40
CA ASP A 395 -5.33 -15.61 -2.02
C ASP A 395 -5.18 -14.47 -0.97
N ILE A 396 -4.64 -13.33 -1.38
CA ILE A 396 -4.50 -12.15 -0.51
C ILE A 396 -5.79 -11.31 -0.45
N LEU A 397 -6.63 -11.33 -1.46
CA LEU A 397 -7.88 -10.55 -1.48
C LEU A 397 -8.96 -11.24 -0.62
N PRO A 398 -9.49 -10.57 0.43
CA PRO A 398 -10.52 -11.17 1.26
C PRO A 398 -11.82 -11.35 0.49
N GLY A 399 -12.44 -12.52 0.65
CA GLY A 399 -13.82 -12.78 0.21
C GLY A 399 -14.85 -12.28 1.23
N GLU A 400 -16.14 -12.32 0.84
CA GLU A 400 -17.26 -11.90 1.70
C GLU A 400 -17.39 -12.72 3.00
N VAL A 401 -17.04 -13.99 2.95
CA VAL A 401 -17.05 -14.89 4.10
C VAL A 401 -15.97 -14.49 5.10
N GLU A 402 -14.76 -14.25 4.60
CA GLU A 402 -13.62 -13.81 5.41
C GLU A 402 -13.89 -12.42 6.02
N ALA A 403 -14.41 -11.48 5.23
CA ALA A 403 -14.76 -10.15 5.71
C ALA A 403 -15.82 -10.20 6.80
N THR A 404 -16.83 -11.07 6.67
CA THR A 404 -17.85 -11.29 7.70
C THR A 404 -17.21 -11.77 8.99
N LEU A 405 -16.33 -12.77 8.92
CA LEU A 405 -15.61 -13.27 10.09
C LEU A 405 -14.74 -12.19 10.73
N TYR A 406 -14.02 -11.42 9.92
CA TYR A 406 -13.20 -10.31 10.41
C TYR A 406 -14.00 -9.30 11.22
N PHE A 407 -15.15 -8.84 10.71
CA PHE A 407 -15.98 -7.87 11.43
C PHE A 407 -16.54 -8.45 12.73
N VAL A 408 -16.93 -9.73 12.75
CA VAL A 408 -17.36 -10.43 13.96
C VAL A 408 -16.24 -10.41 15.01
N LEU A 409 -15.03 -10.80 14.63
CA LEU A 409 -13.88 -10.86 15.53
C LEU A 409 -13.40 -9.48 15.95
N ASN A 410 -13.37 -8.51 15.02
CA ASN A 410 -13.01 -7.12 15.32
C ASN A 410 -13.92 -6.52 16.40
N ARG A 411 -15.23 -6.70 16.27
CA ARG A 411 -16.20 -6.20 17.29
C ARG A 411 -16.06 -6.84 18.66
N ARG A 412 -15.43 -8.00 18.74
CA ARG A 412 -15.17 -8.71 20.00
C ARG A 412 -13.85 -8.37 20.65
N ILE A 413 -12.82 -8.18 19.82
CA ILE A 413 -11.42 -8.08 20.24
C ILE A 413 -11.01 -6.63 20.45
N ALA A 414 -11.42 -5.74 19.54
CA ALA A 414 -11.00 -4.35 19.54
C ALA A 414 -11.79 -3.52 20.57
N LEU A 415 -11.13 -2.50 21.11
CA LEU A 415 -11.82 -1.45 21.86
C LEU A 415 -12.81 -0.72 20.93
N LYS A 416 -13.85 -0.11 21.49
CA LYS A 416 -14.92 0.51 20.70
C LYS A 416 -14.40 1.59 19.73
N GLU A 417 -13.40 2.35 20.13
CA GLU A 417 -12.70 3.36 19.32
C GLU A 417 -11.85 2.77 18.17
N ASP A 418 -11.49 1.50 18.28
CA ASP A 418 -10.68 0.77 17.28
C ASP A 418 -11.54 -0.16 16.40
N HIS A 419 -12.86 -0.06 16.50
CA HIS A 419 -13.75 -0.79 15.63
C HIS A 419 -13.54 -0.36 14.18
N LYS A 420 -13.20 -1.32 13.32
CA LYS A 420 -13.02 -1.08 11.89
C LYS A 420 -14.34 -1.16 11.14
N GLU A 421 -14.55 -0.22 10.25
CA GLU A 421 -15.70 -0.20 9.34
C GLU A 421 -15.37 -0.80 7.97
N THR A 422 -14.07 -1.07 7.70
CA THR A 422 -13.61 -1.64 6.43
C THR A 422 -12.62 -2.77 6.67
N TYR A 423 -12.66 -3.78 5.77
CA TYR A 423 -11.69 -4.87 5.68
C TYR A 423 -11.51 -5.28 4.21
N GLY A 424 -10.32 -5.09 3.67
CA GLY A 424 -10.09 -5.23 2.24
C GLY A 424 -11.06 -4.36 1.45
N VAL A 425 -11.81 -4.98 0.56
CA VAL A 425 -12.80 -4.32 -0.29
C VAL A 425 -14.21 -4.27 0.32
N PHE A 426 -14.36 -4.72 1.56
CA PHE A 426 -15.67 -4.77 2.22
C PHE A 426 -15.83 -3.67 3.26
N LYS A 427 -17.04 -3.16 3.37
CA LYS A 427 -17.48 -2.19 4.36
C LYS A 427 -18.59 -2.78 5.21
N LEU A 428 -18.49 -2.57 6.51
CA LEU A 428 -19.55 -2.92 7.47
C LEU A 428 -20.59 -1.79 7.50
N GLU A 429 -21.80 -2.09 7.05
CA GLU A 429 -22.91 -1.12 7.03
C GLU A 429 -23.72 -1.16 8.34
N LYS A 430 -23.95 -2.35 8.88
CA LYS A 430 -24.66 -2.56 10.14
C LYS A 430 -24.10 -3.71 10.93
N PHE A 431 -24.15 -3.61 12.26
CA PHE A 431 -23.80 -4.65 13.18
C PHE A 431 -24.79 -4.69 14.36
N GLY A 432 -25.23 -5.87 14.76
CA GLY A 432 -26.13 -6.07 15.87
C GLY A 432 -26.07 -7.49 16.45
N LEU A 433 -26.66 -7.67 17.61
CA LEU A 433 -26.80 -8.95 18.25
C LEU A 433 -28.29 -9.39 18.19
N LYS A 434 -28.55 -10.60 17.70
CA LYS A 434 -29.89 -11.21 17.75
C LYS A 434 -30.13 -11.84 19.09
N ASP A 435 -29.11 -12.47 19.65
CA ASP A 435 -29.05 -13.07 20.95
C ASP A 435 -27.60 -13.15 21.45
N GLU A 436 -27.32 -13.78 22.59
CA GLU A 436 -25.99 -13.89 23.18
C GLU A 436 -24.96 -14.61 22.30
N LYS A 437 -25.38 -15.41 21.32
CA LYS A 437 -24.55 -16.25 20.47
C LYS A 437 -24.63 -15.89 18.98
N THR A 438 -25.64 -15.11 18.59
CA THR A 438 -25.93 -14.83 17.19
C THR A 438 -25.73 -13.37 16.86
N GLN A 439 -24.80 -13.06 15.96
CA GLN A 439 -24.54 -11.71 15.45
C GLN A 439 -25.17 -11.56 14.06
N ILE A 440 -25.67 -10.38 13.78
CA ILE A 440 -26.24 -10.01 12.49
C ILE A 440 -25.43 -8.82 11.94
N LEU A 441 -25.00 -8.93 10.69
CA LEU A 441 -24.25 -7.91 9.99
C LEU A 441 -24.87 -7.63 8.63
N GLU A 442 -24.75 -6.39 8.18
CA GLU A 442 -24.86 -6.06 6.75
C GLU A 442 -23.49 -5.56 6.30
N ILE A 443 -22.93 -6.18 5.26
CA ILE A 443 -21.68 -5.76 4.62
C ILE A 443 -21.92 -5.43 3.16
N SER A 444 -21.14 -4.50 2.63
CA SER A 444 -21.14 -4.16 1.21
C SER A 444 -19.75 -4.35 0.63
N ASN A 445 -19.67 -4.90 -0.58
CA ASN A 445 -18.44 -4.88 -1.35
C ASN A 445 -18.34 -3.52 -2.05
N LEU A 446 -17.31 -2.76 -1.77
CA LEU A 446 -17.13 -1.39 -2.28
C LEU A 446 -16.90 -1.34 -3.80
N PHE A 447 -16.52 -2.45 -4.42
CA PHE A 447 -16.28 -2.52 -5.86
C PHE A 447 -17.49 -3.07 -6.63
N SER A 448 -18.00 -4.24 -6.21
CA SER A 448 -19.15 -4.85 -6.89
C SER A 448 -20.49 -4.23 -6.48
N LEU A 449 -20.50 -3.40 -5.42
CA LEU A 449 -21.66 -2.83 -4.76
C LEU A 449 -22.68 -3.88 -4.27
N VAL A 450 -22.29 -5.14 -4.25
CA VAL A 450 -23.13 -6.21 -3.72
C VAL A 450 -23.21 -6.06 -2.20
N ARG A 451 -24.43 -6.18 -1.68
CA ARG A 451 -24.71 -6.17 -0.24
C ARG A 451 -25.06 -7.58 0.23
N TYR A 452 -24.51 -7.93 1.38
CA TYR A 452 -24.75 -9.21 2.02
C TYR A 452 -25.38 -8.98 3.38
N GLN A 453 -26.47 -9.71 3.65
CA GLN A 453 -26.99 -9.87 5.00
C GLN A 453 -26.36 -11.12 5.60
N CYS A 454 -25.60 -10.94 6.67
CA CYS A 454 -24.81 -11.99 7.26
C CYS A 454 -25.31 -12.33 8.66
N THR A 455 -25.25 -13.61 9.01
CA THR A 455 -25.50 -14.11 10.35
C THR A 455 -24.30 -14.93 10.77
N ALA A 456 -23.72 -14.61 11.92
CA ALA A 456 -22.64 -15.36 12.52
C ALA A 456 -23.12 -16.02 13.83
N LEU A 457 -22.98 -17.31 13.90
CA LEU A 457 -23.27 -18.09 15.12
C LEU A 457 -21.94 -18.45 15.78
N ASP A 458 -21.85 -18.14 17.06
CA ASP A 458 -20.69 -18.46 17.88
C ASP A 458 -20.48 -19.97 18.02
N PRO A 459 -19.22 -20.40 18.13
CA PRO A 459 -18.90 -21.78 18.46
C PRO A 459 -19.58 -22.23 19.73
N ALA A 460 -20.08 -23.45 19.74
CA ALA A 460 -20.69 -24.03 20.92
C ALA A 460 -19.64 -24.24 22.05
N PRO A 461 -19.88 -23.80 23.27
CA PRO A 461 -18.96 -24.01 24.38
C PRO A 461 -18.67 -25.51 24.60
N GLY A 462 -17.41 -25.87 24.79
CA GLY A 462 -17.01 -27.22 25.22
C GLY A 462 -16.69 -28.21 24.10
N LYS A 463 -16.69 -27.80 22.83
CA LYS A 463 -16.12 -28.60 21.73
C LYS A 463 -14.64 -28.28 21.55
N SER A 464 -13.83 -29.28 21.26
CA SER A 464 -12.41 -29.14 20.98
C SER A 464 -12.12 -28.47 19.62
N GLU A 465 -13.13 -28.42 18.75
CA GLU A 465 -13.13 -27.76 17.45
C GLU A 465 -14.08 -26.57 17.53
N LEU A 466 -13.54 -25.40 17.31
CA LEU A 466 -14.24 -24.12 17.49
C LEU A 466 -14.59 -23.58 16.11
N THR A 467 -15.71 -24.04 15.57
CA THR A 467 -16.18 -23.71 14.24
C THR A 467 -17.23 -22.61 14.27
N TYR A 468 -16.96 -21.48 13.56
CA TYR A 468 -17.97 -20.46 13.29
C TYR A 468 -18.91 -20.94 12.19
N THR A 469 -20.20 -20.74 12.38
CA THR A 469 -21.18 -20.91 11.31
C THR A 469 -21.56 -19.52 10.78
N LEU A 470 -21.17 -19.23 9.53
CA LEU A 470 -21.49 -17.99 8.85
C LEU A 470 -22.52 -18.26 7.77
N THR A 471 -23.63 -17.54 7.79
CA THR A 471 -24.64 -17.59 6.74
C THR A 471 -24.71 -16.22 6.09
N LEU A 472 -24.46 -16.16 4.77
CA LEU A 472 -24.47 -14.94 3.99
C LEU A 472 -25.58 -15.04 2.94
N ARG A 473 -26.38 -13.97 2.85
CA ARG A 473 -27.40 -13.81 1.80
C ARG A 473 -27.02 -12.63 0.93
N ASP A 474 -26.79 -12.89 -0.33
CA ASP A 474 -26.68 -11.82 -1.35
C ASP A 474 -28.04 -11.13 -1.47
N MET A 475 -28.09 -9.85 -1.11
CA MET A 475 -29.34 -9.08 -1.07
C MET A 475 -29.92 -8.81 -2.46
N ARG A 476 -29.13 -8.98 -3.51
CA ARG A 476 -29.55 -8.76 -4.91
C ARG A 476 -30.07 -10.04 -5.55
N SER A 477 -29.28 -11.12 -5.51
CA SER A 477 -29.68 -12.41 -6.12
C SER A 477 -30.62 -13.21 -5.23
N GLY A 478 -30.62 -12.92 -3.92
CA GLY A 478 -31.29 -13.72 -2.90
C GLY A 478 -30.60 -15.04 -2.58
N GLU A 479 -29.47 -15.34 -3.21
CA GLU A 479 -28.68 -16.55 -2.99
C GLU A 479 -28.17 -16.58 -1.55
N VAL A 480 -28.23 -17.76 -0.94
CA VAL A 480 -27.78 -17.98 0.44
C VAL A 480 -26.68 -19.02 0.45
N GLN A 481 -25.57 -18.69 1.06
CA GLN A 481 -24.46 -19.62 1.31
C GLN A 481 -24.22 -19.76 2.82
N SER A 482 -23.91 -20.97 3.26
CA SER A 482 -23.54 -21.26 4.64
C SER A 482 -22.16 -21.86 4.70
N ASN A 483 -21.29 -21.28 5.51
CA ASN A 483 -19.87 -21.63 5.62
C ASN A 483 -19.57 -22.01 7.06
N PHE A 484 -18.75 -23.05 7.22
CA PHE A 484 -18.22 -23.48 8.50
C PHE A 484 -16.74 -23.20 8.49
N ILE A 485 -16.27 -22.35 9.40
CA ILE A 485 -14.88 -21.91 9.45
C ILE A 485 -14.29 -22.30 10.80
N ASP A 486 -13.29 -23.16 10.74
CA ASP A 486 -12.50 -23.48 11.91
C ASP A 486 -11.48 -22.40 12.21
N THR A 487 -11.12 -22.28 13.47
CA THR A 487 -10.14 -21.28 13.90
C THR A 487 -8.75 -21.49 13.31
N GLU A 488 -8.43 -22.71 12.87
CA GLU A 488 -7.18 -23.03 12.17
C GLU A 488 -7.18 -22.48 10.73
N ASP A 489 -8.37 -22.30 10.14
CA ASP A 489 -8.54 -21.79 8.76
C ASP A 489 -8.54 -20.25 8.68
N ILE A 490 -8.37 -19.55 9.81
CA ILE A 490 -8.29 -18.09 9.80
C ILE A 490 -7.03 -17.65 9.06
N PRO A 491 -7.15 -16.88 7.96
CA PRO A 491 -6.01 -16.45 7.17
C PRO A 491 -4.94 -15.74 8.00
N PRO A 492 -3.65 -15.99 7.77
CA PRO A 492 -2.55 -15.35 8.53
C PRO A 492 -2.68 -13.83 8.58
N ARG A 493 -3.03 -13.19 7.45
CA ARG A 493 -3.23 -11.74 7.36
C ARG A 493 -4.32 -11.21 8.29
N MET A 494 -5.44 -11.94 8.43
CA MET A 494 -6.50 -11.56 9.36
C MET A 494 -6.02 -11.67 10.81
N ARG A 495 -5.28 -12.73 11.15
CA ARG A 495 -4.63 -12.88 12.44
C ARG A 495 -3.73 -11.72 12.77
N ASP A 496 -2.86 -11.34 11.82
CA ASP A 496 -1.90 -10.24 11.98
C ASP A 496 -2.60 -8.90 12.18
N GLU A 497 -3.69 -8.64 11.45
CA GLU A 497 -4.48 -7.42 11.66
C GLU A 497 -5.18 -7.39 13.02
N LEU A 498 -5.79 -8.49 13.42
CA LEU A 498 -6.43 -8.60 14.73
C LEU A 498 -5.41 -8.44 15.86
N PHE A 499 -4.20 -8.99 15.71
CA PHE A 499 -3.11 -8.83 16.67
C PHE A 499 -2.63 -7.36 16.74
N LYS A 500 -2.48 -6.69 15.60
CA LYS A 500 -2.14 -5.25 15.59
C LYS A 500 -3.20 -4.40 16.30
N LEU A 501 -4.48 -4.74 16.18
CA LEU A 501 -5.55 -4.04 16.90
C LEU A 501 -5.44 -4.21 18.41
N ILE A 502 -5.09 -5.42 18.86
CA ILE A 502 -4.83 -5.69 20.26
C ILE A 502 -3.60 -4.89 20.73
N ASP A 503 -2.49 -4.94 20.00
CA ASP A 503 -1.26 -4.21 20.33
C ASP A 503 -1.48 -2.69 20.34
N ASN A 504 -2.22 -2.14 19.38
CA ASN A 504 -2.56 -0.72 19.33
C ASN A 504 -3.42 -0.28 20.52
N GLY A 505 -4.34 -1.14 20.97
CA GLY A 505 -5.09 -0.92 22.19
C GLY A 505 -4.19 -0.76 23.42
N ILE A 506 -3.07 -1.53 23.45
CA ILE A 506 -2.07 -1.49 24.51
C ILE A 506 -1.22 -0.22 24.47
N CYS A 507 -0.72 0.13 23.28
CA CYS A 507 0.21 1.27 23.10
C CYS A 507 -0.44 2.63 23.40
N ARG A 508 -1.77 2.74 23.34
CA ARG A 508 -2.51 4.00 23.59
C ARG A 508 -2.72 4.33 25.06
N LEU A 509 -2.37 3.44 25.96
CA LEU A 509 -2.48 3.71 27.38
C LEU A 509 -1.29 4.56 27.84
N GLU A 510 -1.48 5.86 27.91
CA GLU A 510 -0.46 6.81 28.37
C GLU A 510 -0.36 6.82 29.90
N SER A 511 0.81 6.67 30.45
CA SER A 511 1.37 7.02 31.75
C SER A 511 2.09 5.90 32.53
N PRO A 512 3.11 6.19 33.32
CA PRO A 512 4.12 5.22 33.80
C PRO A 512 3.79 4.51 35.12
N GLU A 513 2.54 4.37 35.53
CA GLU A 513 2.20 3.76 36.82
C GLU A 513 1.91 2.26 36.72
N VAL A 514 2.36 1.55 37.77
CA VAL A 514 2.22 0.09 37.91
C VAL A 514 0.76 -0.39 37.89
N LYS A 515 -0.20 0.43 38.32
CA LYS A 515 -1.66 0.18 38.22
C LYS A 515 -2.14 0.05 36.76
N ARG A 516 -1.44 0.62 35.82
CA ARG A 516 -1.72 0.51 34.39
C ARG A 516 -1.36 -0.87 33.88
N ILE A 517 -0.19 -1.35 34.27
CA ILE A 517 0.33 -2.67 33.84
C ILE A 517 -0.60 -3.78 34.30
N ALA A 518 -1.10 -3.73 35.55
CA ALA A 518 -2.07 -4.67 36.05
C ALA A 518 -3.38 -4.64 35.25
N ARG A 519 -3.87 -3.45 34.87
CA ARG A 519 -5.06 -3.32 34.01
C ARG A 519 -4.85 -3.88 32.62
N GLU A 520 -3.67 -3.68 32.03
CA GLU A 520 -3.30 -4.26 30.73
C GLU A 520 -3.32 -5.79 30.80
N ILE A 521 -2.70 -6.38 31.81
CA ILE A 521 -2.69 -7.83 32.01
C ILE A 521 -4.13 -8.38 32.21
N HIS A 522 -4.96 -7.69 32.99
CA HIS A 522 -6.38 -8.03 33.14
C HIS A 522 -7.14 -7.96 31.81
N HIS A 523 -6.85 -6.96 30.99
CA HIS A 523 -7.47 -6.82 29.67
C HIS A 523 -7.10 -7.99 28.76
N TYR A 524 -5.85 -8.39 28.72
CA TYR A 524 -5.42 -9.55 27.93
C TYR A 524 -6.00 -10.87 28.41
N ALA A 525 -6.05 -11.07 29.71
CA ALA A 525 -6.69 -12.26 30.28
C ALA A 525 -8.20 -12.30 29.94
N ALA A 526 -8.86 -11.15 29.96
CA ALA A 526 -10.26 -11.03 29.56
C ALA A 526 -10.45 -11.31 28.06
N LEU A 527 -9.57 -10.81 27.20
CA LEU A 527 -9.57 -11.12 25.77
C LEU A 527 -9.34 -12.59 25.51
N ALA A 528 -8.37 -13.22 26.17
CA ALA A 528 -8.11 -14.63 26.06
C ALA A 528 -9.33 -15.47 26.45
N LYS A 529 -10.07 -15.07 27.48
CA LYS A 529 -11.33 -15.70 27.87
C LYS A 529 -12.47 -15.48 26.89
N ALA A 530 -12.51 -14.30 26.25
CA ALA A 530 -13.52 -13.95 25.24
C ALA A 530 -13.26 -14.59 23.86
N THR A 531 -12.01 -14.91 23.56
CA THR A 531 -11.57 -15.44 22.25
C THR A 531 -10.75 -16.73 22.37
N PRO A 532 -11.16 -17.74 23.18
CA PRO A 532 -10.36 -18.94 23.44
C PRO A 532 -10.12 -19.82 22.21
N TYR A 533 -10.79 -19.51 21.12
CA TYR A 533 -10.80 -20.23 19.85
C TYR A 533 -9.87 -19.61 18.79
N LEU A 534 -9.27 -18.46 19.07
CA LEU A 534 -8.25 -17.91 18.15
C LEU A 534 -6.91 -18.60 18.38
N PRO A 535 -6.17 -19.03 17.33
CA PRO A 535 -4.83 -19.58 17.47
C PRO A 535 -3.84 -18.46 17.79
N MET A 536 -3.92 -17.97 19.03
CA MET A 536 -3.23 -16.77 19.51
C MET A 536 -1.92 -17.09 20.24
N GLY A 537 -1.26 -18.22 19.90
CA GLY A 537 -0.03 -18.64 20.58
C GLY A 537 1.06 -17.59 20.65
N SER A 538 1.30 -16.85 19.55
CA SER A 538 2.26 -15.74 19.50
C SER A 538 1.81 -14.57 20.39
N LEU A 539 0.53 -14.24 20.41
CA LEU A 539 -0.01 -13.17 21.24
C LEU A 539 0.08 -13.53 22.74
N TYR A 540 -0.23 -14.74 23.11
CA TYR A 540 -0.05 -15.19 24.51
C TYR A 540 1.41 -15.12 24.93
N GLN A 541 2.34 -15.47 24.04
CA GLN A 541 3.77 -15.37 24.26
C GLN A 541 4.21 -13.92 24.49
N GLU A 542 3.80 -12.99 23.67
CA GLU A 542 4.11 -11.56 23.81
C GLU A 542 3.54 -10.98 25.10
N ASN A 543 2.32 -11.38 25.46
CA ASN A 543 1.65 -10.94 26.67
C ASN A 543 2.28 -11.53 27.93
N ILE A 544 2.69 -12.81 27.92
CA ILE A 544 3.48 -13.39 29.01
C ILE A 544 4.81 -12.62 29.13
N GLY A 545 5.49 -12.32 28.03
CA GLY A 545 6.68 -11.48 28.02
C GLY A 545 6.46 -10.07 28.60
N SER A 546 5.29 -9.47 28.31
CA SER A 546 4.89 -8.17 28.88
C SER A 546 4.60 -8.26 30.40
N CYS A 547 3.96 -9.34 30.84
CA CYS A 547 3.78 -9.61 32.26
C CYS A 547 5.13 -9.75 33.00
N LEU A 548 6.08 -10.47 32.41
CA LEU A 548 7.42 -10.62 32.98
C LEU A 548 8.17 -9.30 33.03
N ARG A 549 8.06 -8.44 32.01
CA ARG A 549 8.62 -7.08 32.04
C ARG A 549 7.98 -6.21 33.13
N ALA A 550 6.68 -6.34 33.34
CA ALA A 550 5.95 -5.66 34.40
C ALA A 550 6.41 -6.11 35.78
N MET A 551 6.63 -7.41 35.96
CA MET A 551 7.17 -8.00 37.20
C MET A 551 8.55 -7.43 37.55
N LYS A 552 9.41 -7.15 36.58
CA LYS A 552 10.71 -6.48 36.82
C LYS A 552 10.54 -5.12 37.48
N SER A 553 9.53 -4.37 37.06
CA SER A 553 9.22 -3.07 37.66
C SER A 553 8.63 -3.21 39.07
N LEU A 554 7.78 -4.21 39.29
CA LEU A 554 7.22 -4.51 40.63
C LEU A 554 8.29 -4.90 41.64
N PHE A 555 9.24 -5.71 41.23
CA PHE A 555 10.33 -6.13 42.08
C PHE A 555 11.22 -4.95 42.51
N LYS A 556 11.49 -4.01 41.60
CA LYS A 556 12.27 -2.80 41.87
C LYS A 556 11.63 -1.87 42.89
N TYR A 557 10.29 -1.77 42.89
CA TYR A 557 9.56 -0.80 43.73
C TYR A 557 8.86 -1.42 44.95
N GLY A 558 9.00 -2.73 45.15
CA GLY A 558 8.55 -3.44 46.38
C GLY A 558 7.03 -3.47 46.60
N SER A 559 6.22 -3.40 45.56
CA SER A 559 4.76 -3.34 45.67
C SER A 559 4.09 -4.69 45.40
N LEU A 560 4.16 -5.58 46.37
CA LEU A 560 3.44 -6.86 46.38
C LEU A 560 1.89 -6.77 46.21
N PRO A 561 1.21 -5.71 46.69
CA PRO A 561 -0.25 -5.61 46.46
C PRO A 561 -0.64 -5.70 45.00
N MET A 562 0.26 -5.42 44.07
CA MET A 562 -0.03 -5.45 42.66
C MET A 562 0.21 -6.82 42.00
N TRP A 563 1.08 -7.64 42.56
CA TRP A 563 1.17 -9.04 42.15
C TRP A 563 -0.15 -9.78 42.41
N ASP A 564 -0.75 -9.56 43.58
CA ASP A 564 -2.06 -10.15 43.92
C ASP A 564 -3.15 -9.71 42.93
N GLU A 565 -3.10 -8.47 42.42
CA GLU A 565 -4.06 -8.00 41.44
C GLU A 565 -3.92 -8.69 40.09
N PHE A 566 -2.71 -8.93 39.53
CA PHE A 566 -2.57 -9.51 38.20
C PHE A 566 -2.23 -11.00 38.15
N LYS A 567 -1.93 -11.64 39.26
CA LYS A 567 -1.59 -13.06 39.38
C LYS A 567 -2.60 -13.97 38.67
N GLU A 568 -3.89 -13.76 38.92
CA GLU A 568 -4.98 -14.53 38.30
C GLU A 568 -5.00 -14.38 36.77
N SER A 569 -4.72 -13.17 36.26
CA SER A 569 -4.62 -12.90 34.84
C SER A 569 -3.40 -13.57 34.21
N PHE A 570 -2.26 -13.56 34.91
CA PHE A 570 -1.04 -14.25 34.48
C PHE A 570 -1.24 -15.77 34.41
N ILE A 571 -1.87 -16.37 35.45
CA ILE A 571 -2.27 -17.79 35.45
C ILE A 571 -3.16 -18.11 34.25
N THR A 572 -4.13 -17.24 33.97
CA THR A 572 -5.01 -17.39 32.81
C THR A 572 -4.25 -17.42 31.49
N LEU A 573 -3.35 -16.46 31.28
CA LEU A 573 -2.57 -16.34 30.03
C LEU A 573 -1.64 -17.55 29.81
N ILE A 574 -0.95 -18.02 30.87
CA ILE A 574 -0.13 -19.24 30.80
C ILE A 574 -0.98 -20.45 30.49
N GLY A 575 -2.13 -20.60 31.16
CA GLY A 575 -3.05 -21.70 30.93
C GLY A 575 -3.53 -21.78 29.49
N PHE A 576 -3.92 -20.64 28.90
CA PHE A 576 -4.30 -20.57 27.49
C PHE A 576 -3.11 -20.84 26.55
N TYR A 577 -1.94 -20.31 26.84
CA TYR A 577 -0.74 -20.59 26.06
C TYR A 577 -0.44 -22.10 26.02
N VAL A 578 -0.40 -22.75 27.18
CA VAL A 578 -0.14 -24.21 27.28
C VAL A 578 -1.20 -25.03 26.55
N LYS A 579 -2.46 -24.59 26.60
CA LYS A 579 -3.59 -25.30 25.96
C LYS A 579 -3.55 -25.21 24.43
N TYR A 580 -3.17 -24.06 23.88
CA TYR A 580 -3.32 -23.76 22.46
C TYR A 580 -1.98 -23.72 21.68
N THR A 581 -0.84 -23.97 22.35
CA THR A 581 0.48 -24.01 21.72
C THR A 581 1.03 -25.42 21.66
N ARG A 582 1.66 -25.80 20.56
CA ARG A 582 2.31 -27.10 20.41
C ARG A 582 3.43 -27.24 21.43
N PRO A 583 3.70 -28.45 21.95
CA PRO A 583 4.80 -28.68 22.89
C PRO A 583 6.16 -28.17 22.40
N THR A 584 6.42 -28.27 21.07
CA THR A 584 7.66 -27.79 20.42
C THR A 584 7.83 -26.27 20.45
N ASP A 585 6.74 -25.51 20.57
CA ASP A 585 6.77 -24.05 20.52
C ASP A 585 6.88 -23.43 21.94
N ARG A 586 6.89 -24.26 22.97
CA ARG A 586 6.99 -23.81 24.37
C ARG A 586 8.37 -23.34 24.79
N ASP A 587 9.39 -23.66 24.00
CA ASP A 587 10.80 -23.30 24.29
C ASP A 587 11.02 -21.79 24.40
N ILE A 588 10.19 -20.98 23.73
CA ILE A 588 10.30 -19.53 23.79
C ILE A 588 9.89 -19.02 25.18
N ILE A 589 8.77 -19.49 25.71
CA ILE A 589 8.32 -19.13 27.05
C ILE A 589 9.27 -19.71 28.11
N GLN A 590 9.79 -20.89 27.87
CA GLN A 590 10.83 -21.48 28.74
C GLN A 590 12.05 -20.53 28.84
N ARG A 591 12.58 -20.06 27.72
CA ARG A 591 13.70 -19.09 27.71
C ARG A 591 13.35 -17.75 28.38
N LEU A 592 12.10 -17.29 28.29
CA LEU A 592 11.67 -16.09 29.00
C LEU A 592 11.72 -16.31 30.51
N PHE A 593 11.28 -17.48 31.01
CA PHE A 593 11.37 -17.82 32.42
C PHE A 593 12.81 -17.96 32.91
N ASP A 594 13.70 -18.56 32.10
CA ASP A 594 15.13 -18.67 32.40
C ASP A 594 15.79 -17.29 32.53
N THR A 595 15.42 -16.38 31.60
CA THR A 595 15.88 -14.98 31.65
C THR A 595 15.37 -14.28 32.90
N GLU A 596 14.14 -14.55 33.32
CA GLU A 596 13.56 -13.94 34.51
C GLU A 596 14.22 -14.46 35.78
N MET A 597 14.56 -15.76 35.86
CA MET A 597 15.31 -16.32 36.99
C MET A 597 16.67 -15.65 37.13
N THR A 598 17.38 -15.41 36.04
CA THR A 598 18.65 -14.65 36.03
C THR A 598 18.46 -13.22 36.57
N TYR A 599 17.44 -12.53 36.11
CA TYR A 599 17.13 -11.17 36.58
C TYR A 599 16.79 -11.11 38.07
N LEU A 600 16.01 -12.07 38.59
CA LEU A 600 15.68 -12.19 40.01
C LEU A 600 16.93 -12.45 40.83
N ALA A 601 17.84 -13.28 40.34
CA ALA A 601 19.13 -13.52 40.98
C ALA A 601 19.96 -12.24 41.13
N GLU A 602 20.09 -11.45 40.06
CA GLU A 602 20.79 -10.16 40.10
C GLU A 602 20.17 -9.22 41.15
N LYS A 603 18.83 -9.21 41.28
CA LYS A 603 18.14 -8.38 42.26
C LYS A 603 18.35 -8.81 43.68
N ILE A 604 18.37 -10.13 43.95
CA ILE A 604 18.73 -10.69 45.26
C ILE A 604 20.18 -10.31 45.63
N GLN A 605 21.10 -10.40 44.69
CA GLN A 605 22.50 -10.00 44.91
C GLN A 605 22.64 -8.51 45.25
N ALA A 606 21.89 -7.64 44.57
CA ALA A 606 21.95 -6.19 44.72
C ALA A 606 21.21 -5.67 45.96
N TYR A 607 20.06 -6.23 46.30
CA TYR A 607 19.15 -5.66 47.32
C TYR A 607 18.92 -6.59 48.53
N GLY A 608 19.34 -7.84 48.47
CA GLY A 608 19.12 -8.83 49.53
C GLY A 608 17.78 -9.53 49.48
N LEU A 609 17.56 -10.36 50.51
CA LEU A 609 16.30 -11.10 50.70
C LEU A 609 15.38 -10.39 51.68
N TYR A 610 14.11 -10.21 51.29
CA TYR A 610 13.01 -9.68 52.11
C TYR A 610 11.81 -10.61 51.99
N ASP A 611 10.95 -10.66 52.97
CA ASP A 611 9.72 -11.48 53.01
C ASP A 611 8.91 -11.33 51.69
N LYS A 612 8.78 -10.10 51.23
CA LYS A 612 8.02 -9.77 50.01
C LYS A 612 8.59 -10.43 48.79
N ASN A 613 9.92 -10.37 48.63
CA ASN A 613 10.62 -10.95 47.46
C ASN A 613 10.51 -12.48 47.49
N ILE A 614 10.66 -13.04 48.68
CA ILE A 614 10.60 -14.48 48.88
C ILE A 614 9.24 -15.01 48.53
N ARG A 615 8.17 -14.39 49.04
CA ARG A 615 6.79 -14.79 48.74
C ARG A 615 6.52 -14.72 47.24
N PHE A 616 6.91 -13.64 46.60
CA PHE A 616 6.75 -13.49 45.16
C PHE A 616 7.46 -14.61 44.37
N ILE A 617 8.75 -14.87 44.67
CA ILE A 617 9.52 -15.94 44.01
C ILE A 617 8.88 -17.31 44.22
N LEU A 618 8.44 -17.61 45.41
CA LEU A 618 7.77 -18.87 45.73
C LEU A 618 6.49 -19.05 44.91
N GLU A 619 5.61 -18.04 44.88
CA GLU A 619 4.38 -18.09 44.12
C GLU A 619 4.62 -18.17 42.62
N PHE A 620 5.57 -17.41 42.13
CA PHE A 620 5.95 -17.42 40.72
C PHE A 620 6.47 -18.79 40.27
N LEU A 621 7.40 -19.37 41.01
CA LEU A 621 7.93 -20.70 40.75
C LEU A 621 6.85 -21.79 40.80
N GLN A 622 5.88 -21.65 41.74
CA GLN A 622 4.75 -22.57 41.80
C GLN A 622 3.89 -22.50 40.56
N ILE A 623 3.51 -21.29 40.12
CA ILE A 623 2.67 -21.08 38.92
C ILE A 623 3.38 -21.65 37.68
N VAL A 624 4.67 -21.38 37.50
CA VAL A 624 5.44 -21.83 36.35
C VAL A 624 5.50 -23.37 36.31
N ARG A 625 5.71 -24.02 37.48
CA ARG A 625 5.75 -25.49 37.60
C ARG A 625 4.40 -26.14 37.39
N ASP A 626 3.33 -25.54 37.92
CA ASP A 626 1.94 -26.04 37.75
C ASP A 626 1.54 -26.10 36.26
N HIS A 627 2.18 -25.29 35.44
CA HIS A 627 1.99 -25.28 33.99
C HIS A 627 3.07 -26.06 33.21
N ALA A 628 3.82 -26.94 33.92
CA ALA A 628 4.83 -27.85 33.37
C ALA A 628 6.05 -27.18 32.70
N PHE A 629 6.42 -25.97 33.14
CA PHE A 629 7.69 -25.34 32.80
C PHE A 629 8.75 -25.63 33.89
N GLN A 630 10.01 -25.73 33.47
CA GLN A 630 11.14 -25.99 34.35
C GLN A 630 12.22 -24.93 34.12
N PRO A 631 12.15 -23.77 34.76
CA PRO A 631 13.12 -22.70 34.58
C PRO A 631 14.50 -23.10 35.09
N ASP A 632 15.56 -22.58 34.47
CA ASP A 632 16.92 -22.76 34.98
C ASP A 632 17.08 -21.99 36.29
N LEU A 633 17.30 -22.73 37.36
CA LEU A 633 17.44 -22.21 38.72
C LEU A 633 18.89 -21.88 39.11
N SER A 634 19.86 -22.17 38.26
CA SER A 634 21.28 -22.10 38.64
C SER A 634 21.71 -20.72 39.17
N GLN A 635 21.28 -19.66 38.49
CA GLN A 635 21.66 -18.29 38.89
C GLN A 635 20.95 -17.85 40.19
N ILE A 636 19.67 -18.17 40.36
CA ILE A 636 18.93 -17.81 41.57
C ILE A 636 19.38 -18.66 42.77
N GLN A 637 19.77 -19.93 42.53
CA GLN A 637 20.37 -20.78 43.55
C GLN A 637 21.68 -20.15 44.07
N ASN A 638 22.56 -19.72 43.16
CA ASN A 638 23.80 -19.05 43.51
C ASN A 638 23.58 -17.73 44.29
N ALA A 639 22.53 -17.00 43.98
CA ALA A 639 22.19 -15.75 44.67
C ALA A 639 21.60 -15.97 46.08
N VAL A 640 20.87 -17.07 46.29
CA VAL A 640 20.21 -17.38 47.57
C VAL A 640 21.14 -18.18 48.52
N TYR A 641 22.05 -19.01 48.00
CA TYR A 641 22.94 -19.86 48.78
C TYR A 641 23.67 -19.13 49.91
N PRO A 642 24.28 -17.93 49.72
CA PRO A 642 24.98 -17.22 50.80
C PRO A 642 24.11 -16.89 52.01
N PHE A 643 22.78 -16.78 51.81
CA PHE A 643 21.83 -16.54 52.89
C PHE A 643 21.51 -17.83 53.62
N LEU A 644 21.38 -18.95 52.93
CA LEU A 644 21.12 -20.28 53.52
C LEU A 644 22.38 -20.81 54.24
N SER A 645 23.57 -20.54 53.75
CA SER A 645 24.84 -20.95 54.38
C SER A 645 25.25 -20.08 55.58
N GLY A 646 24.56 -18.96 55.82
CA GLY A 646 24.90 -18.01 56.87
C GLY A 646 26.04 -17.03 56.53
N GLU A 647 26.56 -17.09 55.31
CA GLU A 647 27.59 -16.14 54.83
C GLU A 647 27.07 -14.72 54.71
N LYS A 648 25.81 -14.57 54.34
CA LYS A 648 25.07 -13.30 54.28
C LYS A 648 23.89 -13.33 55.21
N LYS A 649 23.62 -12.21 55.88
CA LYS A 649 22.43 -12.06 56.71
C LYS A 649 21.28 -11.49 55.85
N PRO A 650 20.08 -12.08 55.93
CA PRO A 650 18.90 -11.50 55.35
C PRO A 650 18.53 -10.17 56.04
N HIS A 651 17.55 -9.43 55.53
CA HIS A 651 17.07 -8.22 56.16
C HIS A 651 16.54 -8.52 57.58
N LYS A 652 16.68 -7.59 58.54
CA LYS A 652 16.40 -7.82 59.96
C LYS A 652 15.00 -8.37 60.28
N ASP A 653 14.04 -8.05 59.45
CA ASP A 653 12.64 -8.43 59.62
C ASP A 653 12.22 -9.61 58.74
N THR A 654 13.20 -10.34 58.15
CA THR A 654 12.88 -11.45 57.22
C THR A 654 12.64 -12.74 58.04
N ASP A 655 11.51 -13.40 57.74
CA ASP A 655 11.11 -14.64 58.36
C ASP A 655 11.99 -15.79 57.88
N ILE A 656 12.63 -16.50 58.86
CA ILE A 656 13.50 -17.64 58.61
C ILE A 656 12.75 -18.80 57.97
N GLU A 657 11.48 -19.01 58.31
CA GLU A 657 10.65 -20.05 57.69
C GLU A 657 10.47 -19.81 56.19
N LEU A 658 10.31 -18.54 55.77
CA LEU A 658 10.19 -18.19 54.37
C LEU A 658 11.52 -18.44 53.62
N ILE A 659 12.66 -18.15 54.22
CA ILE A 659 13.96 -18.41 53.61
C ILE A 659 14.16 -19.91 53.43
N ASN A 660 13.79 -20.70 54.42
CA ASN A 660 13.88 -22.16 54.34
C ASN A 660 12.91 -22.73 53.30
N ALA A 661 11.70 -22.15 53.17
CA ALA A 661 10.74 -22.50 52.12
C ALA A 661 11.27 -22.19 50.74
N LEU A 662 11.95 -21.03 50.56
CA LEU A 662 12.62 -20.67 49.34
C LEU A 662 13.75 -21.62 48.99
N GLY A 663 14.61 -21.95 49.99
CA GLY A 663 15.68 -22.94 49.85
C GLY A 663 15.14 -24.28 49.36
N LYS A 664 14.09 -24.80 49.97
CA LYS A 664 13.41 -26.03 49.53
C LYS A 664 12.87 -25.94 48.13
N SER A 665 12.23 -24.82 47.79
CA SER A 665 11.69 -24.59 46.45
C SER A 665 12.79 -24.49 45.38
N LEU A 666 14.01 -24.09 45.77
CA LEU A 666 15.19 -24.04 44.93
C LEU A 666 16.02 -25.33 44.97
N ASN A 667 15.50 -26.42 45.53
CA ASN A 667 16.15 -27.73 45.63
C ASN A 667 17.41 -27.75 46.55
N PHE A 668 17.44 -26.96 47.61
CA PHE A 668 18.45 -27.05 48.65
C PHE A 668 18.00 -27.92 49.82
N ASP A 669 18.93 -28.70 50.36
CA ASP A 669 18.75 -29.49 51.59
C ASP A 669 19.38 -28.81 52.83
N ILE A 670 19.65 -27.52 52.74
CA ILE A 670 20.27 -26.71 53.80
C ILE A 670 19.18 -25.78 54.38
N PHE A 671 19.07 -25.73 55.68
CA PHE A 671 18.11 -24.93 56.41
C PHE A 671 18.79 -24.07 57.46
N ILE A 672 18.34 -22.85 57.64
CA ILE A 672 18.79 -21.97 58.71
C ILE A 672 18.03 -22.37 59.97
N GLY A 673 18.75 -22.64 61.05
CA GLY A 673 18.19 -23.02 62.37
C GLY A 673 17.78 -21.82 63.20
#